data_6592322404e2bef64344e03872be5603
#
_entry.id   6592322404e2bef64344e03872be5603
#
_cell.length_a   1.000
_cell.length_b   1.000
_cell.length_c   1.000
_cell.angle_alpha   90.00
_cell.angle_beta   90.00
_cell.angle_gamma   90.00
#
_symmetry.space_group_name_H-M   'P 1'
#
loop_
_entity.id
_entity.type
_entity.pdbx_description
1 polymer ?
#
loop_
_entity_poly.entity_id
_entity_poly.type
_entity_poly.pdbx_seq_one_letter_code
_entity_poly.pdbx_strand_id
1 'polypeptide(L)'
;MNTEYKNNDVRKQESEINISDIFHLILANWYWFVLSVLVCGGVAFFYLKSSSKIYSRKASVLIRDDSKGGGMSESAAFSDLSLLGGKRNVDNEVLVFQSRHLMEEVARRLHLDMSYQVKNGLRNDELYTHAPVTVSFPEAEERQVIKVVVTPVDSATVRLSGFSLAVGGGGVRSEEVLDVHLNDTVSTPIGPMVITPTLYYTDVFYGKPVNVVKSNLEGVIEGYRGRLKVFLASKTATIINLVLDDVSTARAEDILNMLIAVYNEDVINDKNQIAVNTSKFINERLIIIERELGSVDANIESFKRENQLTDITSETGMYLANTSRYQQEGLSLENQLSIAKYIKEYLTDPQKSSDLIPANTGISDNSVESQIKEYNDILLKRDKLVVGSSSKNPIVMDLNNSLSAMKQTIIRSVDNLIVGLNIQLKNIREQEEQTSKRIEAVPAQQKYVLTVERQQKIKEELYLYLLNKREENALTQAITESNARIIDAASGSSAPVAPKTMTIFLASIVLGLAIPVGVFWLLNVTDTKVRTRKELDGVLTIPFLGNIPRHGSNKGEDSDGIVVRENSRDSVSEAFRIIRTNMDFMRVKSEKLQVVMFTSANPGAGKTFVSSNLAMSIAQTNKKVVLVDVDIRKGTLSGIFSNSSNRMGLTHYLSGGTDKLDDIVGRSEEYDKLDVIFSGPVPPNPAELLLSERFDRLMTELRKRYDYIIVDNVPAGMVADASIVNRVADLTIFVVRSGVMDRRQLPELENMYRQEQLRNMSVILNGVPSEHRGYGYGYGYGYGYGYGYGYGNESHGRKHGRYENLKKLFSRLLKHS
;
A
#
# COMPACT_ATOMS: atom_id res chain seq x y z
N MET A 1 3.90 -30.18 56.34
CA MET A 1 2.51 -29.88 56.02
C MET A 1 2.55 -28.61 55.21
N ASN A 2 2.46 -28.78 53.91
CA ASN A 2 2.54 -27.71 52.90
C ASN A 2 1.21 -26.99 52.82
N THR A 3 1.19 -25.69 53.03
CA THR A 3 0.09 -24.82 52.69
C THR A 3 0.46 -24.02 51.45
N GLU A 4 -0.11 -24.46 50.33
CA GLU A 4 -0.04 -23.79 49.05
C GLU A 4 -0.69 -22.40 49.13
N TYR A 5 0.11 -21.37 48.88
CA TYR A 5 -0.39 -20.03 48.57
C TYR A 5 -0.95 -20.04 47.13
N LYS A 6 -2.25 -20.02 47.03
CA LYS A 6 -2.96 -19.74 45.76
C LYS A 6 -2.79 -18.28 45.41
N ASN A 7 -1.87 -18.00 44.51
CA ASN A 7 -1.79 -16.75 43.79
C ASN A 7 -3.07 -16.60 42.94
N ASN A 8 -3.97 -15.77 43.37
CA ASN A 8 -5.08 -15.31 42.52
C ASN A 8 -4.54 -14.25 41.56
N ASP A 9 -4.30 -14.68 40.32
CA ASP A 9 -4.06 -13.81 39.19
C ASP A 9 -5.16 -12.75 39.12
N VAL A 10 -4.75 -11.50 39.31
CA VAL A 10 -5.53 -10.34 38.92
C VAL A 10 -5.65 -10.38 37.38
N ARG A 11 -6.73 -10.97 36.88
CA ARG A 11 -7.08 -10.89 35.47
C ARG A 11 -7.15 -9.41 35.11
N LYS A 12 -6.17 -8.94 34.35
CA LYS A 12 -6.31 -7.76 33.52
C LYS A 12 -7.55 -8.00 32.66
N GLN A 13 -8.66 -7.40 32.98
CA GLN A 13 -9.74 -7.21 32.03
C GLN A 13 -9.20 -6.27 30.95
N GLU A 14 -8.72 -6.88 29.87
CA GLU A 14 -8.57 -6.18 28.60
C GLU A 14 -9.94 -5.56 28.33
N SER A 15 -9.96 -4.27 28.12
CA SER A 15 -11.16 -3.52 27.77
C SER A 15 -11.62 -4.01 26.40
N GLU A 16 -12.46 -5.03 26.35
CA GLU A 16 -13.18 -5.43 25.14
C GLU A 16 -13.91 -4.18 24.65
N ILE A 17 -13.51 -3.72 23.47
CA ILE A 17 -14.18 -2.59 22.79
C ILE A 17 -15.60 -3.04 22.45
N ASN A 18 -16.54 -2.63 23.26
CA ASN A 18 -17.94 -3.01 23.08
C ASN A 18 -18.51 -2.17 21.93
N ILE A 19 -18.95 -2.81 20.85
CA ILE A 19 -19.52 -2.15 19.65
C ILE A 19 -20.65 -1.19 20.03
N SER A 20 -21.40 -1.53 21.10
CA SER A 20 -22.42 -0.67 21.67
C SER A 20 -21.90 0.69 22.16
N ASP A 21 -20.71 0.72 22.76
CA ASP A 21 -20.11 1.94 23.30
C ASP A 21 -19.65 2.88 22.17
N ILE A 22 -19.17 2.32 21.07
CA ILE A 22 -18.84 3.09 19.84
C ILE A 22 -20.11 3.68 19.25
N PHE A 23 -21.20 2.95 19.19
CA PHE A 23 -22.47 3.42 18.64
C PHE A 23 -23.05 4.59 19.48
N HIS A 24 -23.03 4.47 20.81
CA HIS A 24 -23.44 5.56 21.72
C HIS A 24 -22.54 6.79 21.60
N LEU A 25 -21.24 6.59 21.40
CA LEU A 25 -20.28 7.69 21.21
C LEU A 25 -20.53 8.43 19.90
N ILE A 26 -20.87 7.71 18.83
CA ILE A 26 -21.24 8.29 17.54
C ILE A 26 -22.52 9.10 17.67
N LEU A 27 -23.56 8.55 18.30
CA LEU A 27 -24.85 9.24 18.48
C LEU A 27 -24.73 10.50 19.38
N ALA A 28 -23.92 10.43 20.43
CA ALA A 28 -23.71 11.57 21.34
C ALA A 28 -22.94 12.72 20.67
N ASN A 29 -22.03 12.42 19.74
CA ASN A 29 -21.11 13.37 19.14
C ASN A 29 -21.23 13.39 17.60
N TRP A 30 -22.37 13.03 17.02
CA TRP A 30 -22.58 12.82 15.59
C TRP A 30 -22.12 14.00 14.73
N TYR A 31 -22.21 15.24 15.22
CA TYR A 31 -21.78 16.44 14.52
C TYR A 31 -20.27 16.45 14.21
N TRP A 32 -19.42 15.88 15.07
CA TRP A 32 -17.98 15.74 14.81
C TRP A 32 -17.71 14.73 13.69
N PHE A 33 -18.49 13.65 13.63
CA PHE A 33 -18.39 12.66 12.58
C PHE A 33 -18.81 13.25 11.23
N VAL A 34 -19.91 13.99 11.19
CA VAL A 34 -20.36 14.68 9.97
C VAL A 34 -19.32 15.69 9.52
N LEU A 35 -18.78 16.50 10.43
CA LEU A 35 -17.74 17.48 10.10
C LEU A 35 -16.48 16.79 9.55
N SER A 36 -16.02 15.74 10.19
CA SER A 36 -14.84 14.99 9.77
C SER A 36 -15.02 14.37 8.38
N VAL A 37 -16.18 13.74 8.13
CA VAL A 37 -16.53 13.18 6.81
C VAL A 37 -16.60 14.26 5.74
N LEU A 38 -17.17 15.44 6.04
CA LEU A 38 -17.22 16.57 5.11
C LEU A 38 -15.82 17.11 4.79
N VAL A 39 -14.94 17.22 5.79
CA VAL A 39 -13.56 17.67 5.58
C VAL A 39 -12.79 16.64 4.74
N CYS A 40 -12.84 15.34 5.10
CA CYS A 40 -12.18 14.29 4.34
C CYS A 40 -12.74 14.18 2.91
N GLY A 41 -14.06 14.29 2.74
CA GLY A 41 -14.72 14.32 1.44
C GLY A 41 -14.34 15.55 0.60
N GLY A 42 -14.20 16.70 1.24
CA GLY A 42 -13.70 17.92 0.60
C GLY A 42 -12.26 17.78 0.10
N VAL A 43 -11.38 17.19 0.91
CA VAL A 43 -9.99 16.89 0.52
C VAL A 43 -9.97 15.88 -0.63
N ALA A 44 -10.77 14.81 -0.55
CA ALA A 44 -10.88 13.81 -1.62
C ALA A 44 -11.40 14.43 -2.92
N PHE A 45 -12.41 15.30 -2.86
CA PHE A 45 -12.95 16.03 -4.00
C PHE A 45 -11.89 16.93 -4.63
N PHE A 46 -11.15 17.69 -3.82
CA PHE A 46 -10.07 18.55 -4.30
C PHE A 46 -8.96 17.75 -4.95
N TYR A 47 -8.55 16.64 -4.33
CA TYR A 47 -7.58 15.72 -4.91
C TYR A 47 -8.04 15.16 -6.26
N LEU A 48 -9.29 14.68 -6.36
CA LEU A 48 -9.85 14.17 -7.62
C LEU A 48 -9.94 15.23 -8.71
N LYS A 49 -10.21 16.47 -8.33
CA LYS A 49 -10.31 17.60 -9.27
C LYS A 49 -8.91 18.08 -9.73
N SER A 50 -7.90 17.91 -8.90
CA SER A 50 -6.50 18.28 -9.20
C SER A 50 -5.74 17.17 -9.94
N SER A 51 -6.14 15.91 -9.77
CA SER A 51 -5.45 14.76 -10.34
C SER A 51 -5.75 14.60 -11.84
N SER A 52 -4.71 14.32 -12.63
CA SER A 52 -4.85 13.99 -14.05
C SER A 52 -5.52 12.63 -14.23
N LYS A 53 -6.43 12.55 -15.22
CA LYS A 53 -7.10 11.30 -15.55
C LYS A 53 -6.16 10.40 -16.33
N ILE A 54 -6.09 9.13 -15.95
CA ILE A 54 -5.28 8.11 -16.61
C ILE A 54 -6.23 7.16 -17.35
N TYR A 55 -5.90 6.90 -18.61
CA TYR A 55 -6.65 6.00 -19.48
C TYR A 55 -5.79 4.78 -19.80
N SER A 56 -6.41 3.63 -19.91
CA SER A 56 -5.75 2.38 -20.30
C SER A 56 -6.06 2.07 -21.75
N ARG A 57 -5.03 1.74 -22.51
CA ARG A 57 -5.12 1.27 -23.90
C ARG A 57 -4.52 -0.11 -24.01
N LYS A 58 -5.14 -0.95 -24.85
CA LYS A 58 -4.73 -2.33 -25.05
C LYS A 58 -4.61 -2.61 -26.54
N ALA A 59 -3.54 -3.31 -26.93
CA ALA A 59 -3.40 -3.94 -28.23
C ALA A 59 -3.17 -5.45 -28.06
N SER A 60 -3.57 -6.25 -29.03
CA SER A 60 -3.38 -7.70 -29.03
C SER A 60 -2.68 -8.13 -30.31
N VAL A 61 -1.60 -8.86 -30.19
CA VAL A 61 -0.82 -9.38 -31.31
C VAL A 61 -0.69 -10.89 -31.24
N LEU A 62 -0.83 -11.54 -32.40
CA LEU A 62 -0.59 -12.96 -32.57
C LEU A 62 0.86 -13.14 -33.03
N ILE A 63 1.65 -13.88 -32.29
CA ILE A 63 2.99 -14.29 -32.74
C ILE A 63 2.85 -15.56 -33.57
N ARG A 64 3.28 -15.46 -34.84
CA ARG A 64 3.31 -16.63 -35.72
C ARG A 64 4.42 -17.58 -35.30
N ASP A 65 4.09 -18.83 -35.21
CA ASP A 65 5.05 -19.91 -35.01
C ASP A 65 5.49 -20.42 -36.39
N ASP A 66 6.66 -19.95 -36.81
CA ASP A 66 7.25 -20.33 -38.13
C ASP A 66 7.55 -21.84 -38.21
N SER A 67 7.43 -22.60 -37.11
CA SER A 67 7.70 -24.05 -37.08
C SER A 67 6.65 -24.91 -37.85
N LYS A 68 5.53 -24.30 -38.26
CA LYS A 68 4.43 -24.98 -38.98
C LYS A 68 4.31 -24.65 -40.47
N GLY A 69 5.23 -23.87 -41.02
CA GLY A 69 5.19 -23.35 -42.40
C GLY A 69 6.21 -23.99 -43.36
N GLY A 70 6.78 -25.14 -43.07
CA GLY A 70 7.68 -25.87 -43.95
C GLY A 70 6.93 -26.87 -44.81
N GLY A 71 7.11 -26.78 -46.15
CA GLY A 71 6.45 -27.59 -47.15
C GLY A 71 6.45 -29.09 -46.89
N MET A 72 5.42 -29.73 -47.45
CA MET A 72 5.26 -31.18 -47.50
C MET A 72 6.51 -31.83 -48.09
N SER A 73 7.45 -32.34 -47.31
CA SER A 73 8.41 -33.33 -47.67
C SER A 73 8.67 -34.31 -46.54
N GLU A 74 8.33 -35.54 -46.79
CA GLU A 74 8.77 -36.86 -46.28
C GLU A 74 9.36 -37.03 -44.85
N SER A 75 9.40 -36.08 -43.97
CA SER A 75 9.93 -36.22 -42.60
C SER A 75 8.89 -36.39 -41.49
N ALA A 76 7.66 -36.84 -41.84
CA ALA A 76 6.63 -37.13 -40.83
C ALA A 76 6.95 -38.32 -39.88
N ALA A 77 8.03 -39.09 -40.16
CA ALA A 77 8.41 -40.22 -39.31
C ALA A 77 9.31 -39.88 -38.12
N PHE A 78 9.84 -38.64 -38.04
CA PHE A 78 10.71 -38.20 -36.93
C PHE A 78 10.10 -37.09 -36.04
N SER A 79 8.81 -36.79 -36.22
CA SER A 79 8.16 -35.76 -35.39
C SER A 79 7.99 -36.16 -33.92
N ASP A 80 8.15 -37.44 -33.57
CA ASP A 80 8.03 -37.91 -32.19
C ASP A 80 9.30 -37.61 -31.33
N LEU A 81 10.43 -37.26 -31.94
CA LEU A 81 11.59 -36.80 -31.20
C LEU A 81 11.62 -35.32 -30.92
N SER A 82 10.65 -34.57 -31.46
CA SER A 82 10.47 -33.12 -31.22
C SER A 82 9.88 -32.77 -29.83
N LEU A 83 9.64 -33.77 -28.98
CA LEU A 83 9.22 -33.57 -27.57
C LEU A 83 10.31 -32.91 -26.71
N LEU A 84 11.55 -32.80 -27.23
CA LEU A 84 12.65 -32.03 -26.61
C LEU A 84 13.02 -30.78 -27.42
N GLY A 85 12.39 -30.54 -28.58
CA GLY A 85 12.51 -29.32 -29.35
C GLY A 85 11.77 -28.20 -28.62
N GLY A 86 12.53 -27.27 -28.05
CA GLY A 86 11.99 -26.16 -27.25
C GLY A 86 10.83 -25.46 -27.96
N LYS A 87 9.67 -25.45 -27.33
CA LYS A 87 8.62 -24.51 -27.65
C LYS A 87 9.29 -23.18 -27.83
N ARG A 88 9.19 -22.57 -29.02
CA ARG A 88 9.57 -21.19 -29.20
C ARG A 88 8.91 -20.44 -28.08
N ASN A 89 9.71 -19.98 -27.14
CA ASN A 89 9.18 -19.54 -25.85
C ASN A 89 8.56 -18.17 -26.11
N VAL A 90 7.25 -18.12 -26.38
CA VAL A 90 6.51 -16.87 -26.58
C VAL A 90 6.74 -15.95 -25.38
N ASP A 91 7.13 -16.51 -24.24
CA ASP A 91 7.58 -15.77 -23.07
C ASP A 91 8.81 -14.88 -23.38
N ASN A 92 9.71 -15.33 -24.27
CA ASN A 92 10.83 -14.51 -24.70
C ASN A 92 10.37 -13.31 -25.53
N GLU A 93 9.34 -13.47 -26.36
CA GLU A 93 8.80 -12.35 -27.13
C GLU A 93 8.15 -11.29 -26.24
N VAL A 94 7.57 -11.70 -25.09
CA VAL A 94 7.09 -10.79 -24.06
C VAL A 94 8.24 -9.91 -23.53
N LEU A 95 9.42 -10.50 -23.30
CA LEU A 95 10.59 -9.76 -22.85
C LEU A 95 11.16 -8.85 -23.95
N VAL A 96 11.10 -9.28 -25.22
CA VAL A 96 11.51 -8.44 -26.36
C VAL A 96 10.63 -7.19 -26.44
N PHE A 97 9.31 -7.32 -26.31
CA PHE A 97 8.40 -6.16 -26.28
C PHE A 97 8.68 -5.20 -25.11
N GLN A 98 9.24 -5.71 -24.01
CA GLN A 98 9.64 -4.89 -22.84
C GLN A 98 11.11 -4.39 -22.96
N SER A 99 11.80 -4.69 -24.06
CA SER A 99 13.19 -4.30 -24.23
C SER A 99 13.35 -2.78 -24.28
N ARG A 100 14.50 -2.31 -23.80
CA ARG A 100 14.86 -0.89 -23.88
C ARG A 100 15.01 -0.46 -25.33
N HIS A 101 15.61 -1.31 -26.18
CA HIS A 101 15.83 -0.99 -27.59
C HIS A 101 14.54 -0.62 -28.32
N LEU A 102 13.50 -1.45 -28.22
CA LEU A 102 12.22 -1.16 -28.85
C LEU A 102 11.57 0.12 -28.31
N MET A 103 11.59 0.33 -26.99
CA MET A 103 11.01 1.52 -26.40
C MET A 103 11.80 2.79 -26.73
N GLU A 104 13.11 2.70 -26.87
CA GLU A 104 13.97 3.80 -27.29
C GLU A 104 13.62 4.25 -28.71
N GLU A 105 13.49 3.30 -29.63
CA GLU A 105 13.12 3.59 -31.01
C GLU A 105 11.71 4.20 -31.10
N VAL A 106 10.75 3.69 -30.33
CA VAL A 106 9.41 4.26 -30.21
C VAL A 106 9.47 5.69 -29.66
N ALA A 107 10.26 5.90 -28.58
CA ALA A 107 10.36 7.21 -27.96
C ALA A 107 10.98 8.25 -28.88
N ARG A 108 11.97 7.85 -29.70
CA ARG A 108 12.59 8.72 -30.71
C ARG A 108 11.63 9.07 -31.85
N ARG A 109 10.94 8.06 -32.40
CA ARG A 109 10.03 8.26 -33.54
C ARG A 109 8.81 9.09 -33.18
N LEU A 110 8.30 8.94 -31.99
CA LEU A 110 7.12 9.67 -31.51
C LEU A 110 7.46 10.95 -30.72
N HIS A 111 8.74 11.30 -30.57
CA HIS A 111 9.21 12.44 -29.77
C HIS A 111 8.58 12.49 -28.38
N LEU A 112 8.59 11.33 -27.67
CA LEU A 112 7.96 11.20 -26.37
C LEU A 112 8.66 12.01 -25.26
N ASP A 113 9.85 12.50 -25.51
CA ASP A 113 10.57 13.43 -24.66
C ASP A 113 9.92 14.83 -24.61
N MET A 114 9.02 15.14 -25.56
CA MET A 114 8.28 16.40 -25.61
C MET A 114 6.87 16.25 -25.03
N SER A 115 6.49 17.15 -24.14
CA SER A 115 5.16 17.21 -23.50
C SER A 115 4.60 18.63 -23.64
N TYR A 116 3.35 18.73 -24.04
CA TYR A 116 2.63 19.98 -24.25
C TYR A 116 1.41 20.01 -23.33
N GLN A 117 1.43 20.86 -22.31
CA GLN A 117 0.40 20.88 -21.28
C GLN A 117 -0.30 22.24 -21.21
N VAL A 118 -1.62 22.22 -21.08
CA VAL A 118 -2.44 23.39 -20.82
C VAL A 118 -3.11 23.26 -19.46
N LYS A 119 -3.09 24.34 -18.69
CA LYS A 119 -3.77 24.41 -17.40
C LYS A 119 -5.28 24.48 -17.61
N ASN A 120 -5.97 23.45 -17.14
CA ASN A 120 -7.43 23.37 -17.16
C ASN A 120 -7.96 23.33 -15.73
N GLY A 121 -8.29 24.51 -15.20
CA GLY A 121 -8.67 24.66 -13.79
C GLY A 121 -7.54 24.34 -12.83
N LEU A 122 -7.65 23.23 -12.07
CA LEU A 122 -6.65 22.80 -11.08
C LEU A 122 -5.68 21.73 -11.60
N ARG A 123 -5.85 21.24 -12.82
CA ARG A 123 -5.00 20.21 -13.42
C ARG A 123 -4.34 20.70 -14.70
N ASN A 124 -3.27 20.03 -15.10
CA ASN A 124 -2.64 20.19 -16.40
C ASN A 124 -3.12 19.05 -17.31
N ASP A 125 -3.74 19.41 -18.44
CA ASP A 125 -4.16 18.49 -19.48
C ASP A 125 -3.05 18.39 -20.54
N GLU A 126 -2.65 17.18 -20.89
CA GLU A 126 -1.68 16.90 -21.96
C GLU A 126 -2.35 16.99 -23.33
N LEU A 127 -1.79 17.77 -24.20
CA LEU A 127 -2.34 18.00 -25.56
C LEU A 127 -1.81 16.99 -26.59
N TYR A 128 -0.56 16.54 -26.41
CA TYR A 128 0.12 15.63 -27.34
C TYR A 128 0.00 16.11 -28.81
N THR A 129 -0.67 15.33 -29.68
CA THR A 129 -0.87 15.68 -31.10
C THR A 129 -1.77 16.89 -31.34
N HIS A 130 -2.59 17.30 -30.36
CA HIS A 130 -3.49 18.46 -30.44
C HIS A 130 -2.82 19.74 -29.93
N ALA A 131 -1.52 19.73 -29.68
CA ALA A 131 -0.78 20.95 -29.34
C ALA A 131 -0.85 21.96 -30.46
N PRO A 132 -1.05 23.28 -30.17
CA PRO A 132 -1.09 24.30 -31.19
C PRO A 132 0.27 24.54 -31.87
N VAL A 133 1.35 24.25 -31.15
CA VAL A 133 2.71 24.45 -31.65
C VAL A 133 3.56 23.20 -31.42
N THR A 134 4.53 23.00 -32.30
CA THR A 134 5.64 22.08 -32.09
C THR A 134 6.91 22.90 -31.85
N VAL A 135 7.63 22.55 -30.79
CA VAL A 135 8.87 23.24 -30.42
C VAL A 135 10.05 22.29 -30.62
N SER A 136 11.05 22.76 -31.35
CA SER A 136 12.28 22.04 -31.58
C SER A 136 13.44 22.78 -30.92
N PHE A 137 14.36 22.02 -30.33
CA PHE A 137 15.58 22.51 -29.67
C PHE A 137 16.77 21.89 -30.41
N PRO A 138 17.31 22.54 -31.49
CA PRO A 138 18.33 21.93 -32.35
C PRO A 138 19.63 21.54 -31.65
N GLU A 139 20.03 22.31 -30.64
CA GLU A 139 21.28 22.10 -29.89
C GLU A 139 21.08 21.39 -28.53
N ALA A 140 19.87 20.97 -28.22
CA ALA A 140 19.59 20.37 -26.93
C ALA A 140 20.04 18.91 -26.87
N GLU A 141 20.85 18.57 -25.90
CA GLU A 141 21.22 17.18 -25.61
C GLU A 141 20.04 16.38 -25.12
N GLU A 142 20.07 15.08 -25.34
CA GLU A 142 19.00 14.15 -24.92
C GLU A 142 18.78 14.10 -23.40
N ARG A 143 19.83 14.39 -22.63
CA ARG A 143 19.80 14.39 -21.15
C ARG A 143 19.30 15.67 -20.53
N GLN A 144 19.14 16.73 -21.31
CA GLN A 144 18.70 18.03 -20.82
C GLN A 144 17.19 18.05 -20.59
N VAL A 145 16.77 18.68 -19.49
CA VAL A 145 15.37 18.98 -19.21
C VAL A 145 15.14 20.46 -19.44
N ILE A 146 14.29 20.77 -20.42
CA ILE A 146 13.98 22.14 -20.81
C ILE A 146 12.49 22.39 -20.53
N LYS A 147 12.18 23.55 -19.97
CA LYS A 147 10.81 24.02 -19.80
C LYS A 147 10.68 25.42 -20.35
N VAL A 148 9.62 25.65 -21.07
CA VAL A 148 9.25 26.97 -21.60
C VAL A 148 7.73 27.07 -21.67
N VAL A 149 7.19 28.25 -21.44
CA VAL A 149 5.77 28.55 -21.61
C VAL A 149 5.62 29.30 -22.93
N VAL A 150 4.85 28.70 -23.86
CA VAL A 150 4.54 29.28 -25.16
C VAL A 150 3.09 29.75 -25.12
N THR A 151 2.87 31.03 -25.34
CA THR A 151 1.52 31.60 -25.36
C THR A 151 1.26 32.16 -26.78
N PRO A 152 0.41 31.54 -27.58
CA PRO A 152 -0.03 32.10 -28.88
C PRO A 152 -0.63 33.47 -28.67
N VAL A 153 -0.16 34.48 -29.43
CA VAL A 153 -0.66 35.85 -29.37
C VAL A 153 -1.60 36.14 -30.53
N ASP A 154 -1.12 35.85 -31.73
CA ASP A 154 -1.89 36.02 -32.98
C ASP A 154 -1.49 34.93 -34.00
N SER A 155 -1.88 35.05 -35.26
CA SER A 155 -1.64 34.05 -36.32
C SER A 155 -0.15 33.86 -36.69
N ALA A 156 0.73 34.77 -36.29
CA ALA A 156 2.14 34.78 -36.69
C ALA A 156 3.12 34.87 -35.49
N THR A 157 2.63 35.28 -34.31
CA THR A 157 3.49 35.57 -33.17
C THR A 157 3.10 34.75 -31.94
N VAL A 158 4.12 34.36 -31.18
CA VAL A 158 3.98 33.69 -29.89
C VAL A 158 4.83 34.39 -28.82
N ARG A 159 4.33 34.41 -27.62
CA ARG A 159 5.05 34.91 -26.45
C ARG A 159 5.69 33.78 -25.71
N LEU A 160 6.99 33.87 -25.47
CA LEU A 160 7.78 32.91 -24.71
C LEU A 160 8.05 33.45 -23.32
N SER A 161 7.96 32.62 -22.30
CA SER A 161 8.26 32.98 -20.90
C SER A 161 8.63 31.75 -20.07
N GLY A 162 9.08 31.95 -18.85
CA GLY A 162 9.32 30.86 -17.90
C GLY A 162 10.39 29.87 -18.35
N PHE A 163 11.49 30.37 -18.91
CA PHE A 163 12.59 29.55 -19.37
C PHE A 163 13.29 28.84 -18.23
N SER A 164 13.48 27.53 -18.38
CA SER A 164 14.21 26.72 -17.42
C SER A 164 14.97 25.62 -18.14
N LEU A 165 16.26 25.55 -17.92
CA LEU A 165 17.15 24.49 -18.39
C LEU A 165 17.77 23.82 -17.16
N ALA A 166 17.65 22.51 -17.02
CA ALA A 166 18.32 21.73 -15.99
C ALA A 166 19.27 20.72 -16.61
N VAL A 167 20.52 20.75 -16.16
CA VAL A 167 21.59 19.83 -16.60
C VAL A 167 22.36 19.37 -15.34
N GLY A 168 22.37 18.09 -15.05
CA GLY A 168 23.30 17.47 -14.12
C GLY A 168 23.47 18.10 -12.72
N GLY A 169 22.41 18.74 -12.15
CA GLY A 169 22.46 19.38 -10.82
C GLY A 169 22.67 20.89 -10.84
N GLY A 170 22.86 21.52 -12.01
CA GLY A 170 22.82 22.97 -12.24
C GLY A 170 21.68 23.33 -13.19
N GLY A 171 21.30 24.59 -13.24
CA GLY A 171 20.26 25.01 -14.17
C GLY A 171 20.22 26.51 -14.36
N VAL A 172 19.76 26.92 -15.54
CA VAL A 172 19.46 28.32 -15.90
C VAL A 172 17.97 28.51 -15.75
N ARG A 173 17.55 29.57 -15.06
CA ARG A 173 16.16 30.06 -15.05
C ARG A 173 16.16 31.51 -15.45
N SER A 174 15.25 31.88 -16.34
CA SER A 174 15.03 33.25 -16.75
C SER A 174 13.54 33.55 -16.74
N GLU A 175 13.17 34.71 -16.20
CA GLU A 175 11.80 35.24 -16.25
C GLU A 175 11.62 36.20 -17.44
N GLU A 176 12.60 36.26 -18.35
CA GLU A 176 12.52 37.06 -19.57
C GLU A 176 11.27 36.67 -20.39
N VAL A 177 10.67 37.67 -21.03
CA VAL A 177 9.53 37.47 -21.90
C VAL A 177 9.94 37.91 -23.28
N LEU A 178 9.79 37.01 -24.27
CA LEU A 178 10.17 37.25 -25.64
C LEU A 178 8.95 37.07 -26.55
N ASP A 179 8.64 38.07 -27.40
CA ASP A 179 7.66 37.93 -28.44
C ASP A 179 8.41 37.58 -29.76
N VAL A 180 8.06 36.43 -30.35
CA VAL A 180 8.80 35.83 -31.45
C VAL A 180 7.85 35.42 -32.60
N HIS A 181 8.33 35.43 -33.83
CA HIS A 181 7.58 34.92 -34.96
C HIS A 181 7.67 33.42 -35.11
N LEU A 182 6.60 32.83 -35.61
CA LEU A 182 6.54 31.38 -35.90
C LEU A 182 7.52 31.04 -37.03
N ASN A 183 8.08 29.85 -37.00
CA ASN A 183 9.05 29.28 -37.94
C ASN A 183 10.44 29.97 -37.96
N ASP A 184 10.67 30.96 -37.11
CA ASP A 184 11.99 31.57 -36.96
C ASP A 184 12.84 30.84 -35.92
N THR A 185 14.15 30.81 -36.15
CA THR A 185 15.10 30.32 -35.14
C THR A 185 15.40 31.46 -34.18
N VAL A 186 14.96 31.30 -32.94
CA VAL A 186 15.12 32.33 -31.91
C VAL A 186 16.18 31.93 -30.90
N SER A 187 17.11 32.85 -30.63
CA SER A 187 18.08 32.66 -29.53
C SER A 187 17.41 33.00 -28.23
N THR A 188 17.36 32.04 -27.31
CA THR A 188 16.73 32.17 -25.99
C THR A 188 17.74 31.90 -24.89
N PRO A 189 17.47 32.28 -23.62
CA PRO A 189 18.33 31.98 -22.49
C PRO A 189 18.64 30.49 -22.27
N ILE A 190 17.90 29.60 -22.92
CA ILE A 190 18.04 28.13 -22.82
C ILE A 190 18.58 27.51 -24.12
N GLY A 191 19.04 28.30 -25.04
CA GLY A 191 19.58 27.90 -26.34
C GLY A 191 18.65 28.26 -27.50
N PRO A 192 19.08 27.98 -28.74
CA PRO A 192 18.27 28.25 -29.95
C PRO A 192 17.06 27.30 -29.98
N MET A 193 15.91 27.85 -30.36
CA MET A 193 14.67 27.08 -30.51
C MET A 193 13.89 27.53 -31.73
N VAL A 194 13.12 26.60 -32.27
CA VAL A 194 12.22 26.86 -33.41
C VAL A 194 10.82 26.48 -32.99
N ILE A 195 9.85 27.34 -33.27
CA ILE A 195 8.44 27.12 -32.95
C ILE A 195 7.66 27.06 -34.25
N THR A 196 7.08 25.90 -34.50
CA THR A 196 6.31 25.65 -35.73
C THR A 196 4.83 25.50 -35.38
N PRO A 197 3.92 26.20 -36.10
CA PRO A 197 2.48 26.04 -35.88
C PRO A 197 2.02 24.68 -36.37
N THR A 198 1.09 24.06 -35.67
CA THR A 198 0.41 22.83 -36.10
C THR A 198 -0.94 23.15 -36.71
N LEU A 199 -1.66 22.11 -37.18
CA LEU A 199 -3.05 22.26 -37.66
C LEU A 199 -4.02 22.76 -36.57
N TYR A 200 -3.64 22.67 -35.30
CA TYR A 200 -4.43 23.10 -34.16
C TYR A 200 -4.09 24.52 -33.70
N TYR A 201 -3.25 25.23 -34.43
CA TYR A 201 -2.93 26.63 -34.15
C TYR A 201 -4.11 27.51 -34.58
N THR A 202 -5.04 27.73 -33.66
CA THR A 202 -6.28 28.46 -33.88
C THR A 202 -6.49 29.54 -32.81
N ASP A 203 -7.42 30.46 -33.04
CA ASP A 203 -7.81 31.53 -32.12
C ASP A 203 -8.25 31.02 -30.74
N VAL A 204 -8.71 29.76 -30.67
CA VAL A 204 -9.07 29.11 -29.38
C VAL A 204 -7.89 29.06 -28.41
N PHE A 205 -6.66 29.03 -28.91
CA PHE A 205 -5.44 28.99 -28.08
C PHE A 205 -4.82 30.37 -27.83
N TYR A 206 -5.29 31.44 -28.47
CA TYR A 206 -4.75 32.78 -28.26
C TYR A 206 -4.91 33.23 -26.82
N GLY A 207 -3.80 33.68 -26.20
CA GLY A 207 -3.71 34.06 -24.80
C GLY A 207 -3.67 32.88 -23.80
N LYS A 208 -3.74 31.61 -24.26
CA LYS A 208 -3.62 30.44 -23.37
C LYS A 208 -2.18 29.98 -23.28
N PRO A 209 -1.57 29.95 -22.08
CA PRO A 209 -0.22 29.47 -21.91
C PRO A 209 -0.15 27.95 -22.09
N VAL A 210 0.69 27.49 -22.97
CA VAL A 210 1.04 26.09 -23.20
C VAL A 210 2.42 25.84 -22.56
N ASN A 211 2.46 24.99 -21.55
CA ASN A 211 3.70 24.55 -20.93
C ASN A 211 4.35 23.50 -21.83
N VAL A 212 5.48 23.79 -22.39
CA VAL A 212 6.29 22.87 -23.20
C VAL A 212 7.43 22.36 -22.33
N VAL A 213 7.53 21.05 -22.23
CA VAL A 213 8.58 20.40 -21.44
C VAL A 213 9.29 19.37 -22.30
N LYS A 214 10.59 19.58 -22.54
CA LYS A 214 11.49 18.53 -23.02
C LYS A 214 12.06 17.81 -21.81
N SER A 215 11.85 16.52 -21.75
CA SER A 215 12.33 15.66 -20.68
C SER A 215 13.60 14.89 -21.09
N ASN A 216 14.36 14.43 -20.14
CA ASN A 216 15.46 13.51 -20.41
C ASN A 216 14.92 12.23 -21.08
N LEU A 217 15.41 11.94 -22.28
CA LEU A 217 14.95 10.80 -23.08
C LEU A 217 15.09 9.47 -22.30
N GLU A 218 16.20 9.28 -21.61
CA GLU A 218 16.45 8.07 -20.81
C GLU A 218 15.38 7.86 -19.71
N GLY A 219 15.03 8.93 -19.00
CA GLY A 219 13.97 8.90 -18.00
C GLY A 219 12.59 8.62 -18.61
N VAL A 220 12.33 9.11 -19.80
CA VAL A 220 11.09 8.87 -20.55
C VAL A 220 11.00 7.39 -20.96
N ILE A 221 12.07 6.83 -21.53
CA ILE A 221 12.15 5.42 -21.93
C ILE A 221 11.86 4.51 -20.74
N GLU A 222 12.56 4.69 -19.61
CA GLU A 222 12.34 3.88 -18.41
C GLU A 222 10.94 4.09 -17.82
N GLY A 223 10.43 5.32 -17.87
CA GLY A 223 9.08 5.65 -17.43
C GLY A 223 8.00 4.91 -18.22
N TYR A 224 8.14 4.81 -19.55
CA TYR A 224 7.19 4.07 -20.40
C TYR A 224 7.37 2.56 -20.26
N ARG A 225 8.61 2.06 -20.17
CA ARG A 225 8.87 0.65 -19.88
C ARG A 225 8.20 0.19 -18.59
N GLY A 226 8.31 0.99 -17.54
CA GLY A 226 7.69 0.67 -16.24
C GLY A 226 6.15 0.68 -16.28
N ARG A 227 5.54 1.45 -17.17
CA ARG A 227 4.08 1.53 -17.35
C ARG A 227 3.54 0.52 -18.36
N LEU A 228 4.37 0.04 -19.29
CA LEU A 228 4.00 -0.95 -20.28
C LEU A 228 3.85 -2.33 -19.61
N LYS A 229 2.69 -2.91 -19.71
CA LYS A 229 2.37 -4.25 -19.24
C LYS A 229 2.24 -5.16 -20.46
N VAL A 230 3.07 -6.17 -20.54
CA VAL A 230 3.08 -7.17 -21.60
C VAL A 230 2.86 -8.54 -20.98
N PHE A 231 1.87 -9.26 -21.47
CA PHE A 231 1.55 -10.60 -20.94
C PHE A 231 0.80 -11.45 -21.98
N LEU A 232 0.91 -12.74 -21.84
CA LEU A 232 0.20 -13.70 -22.68
C LEU A 232 -1.30 -13.69 -22.36
N ALA A 233 -2.12 -13.82 -23.41
CA ALA A 233 -3.58 -13.95 -23.24
C ALA A 233 -3.97 -15.20 -22.44
N SER A 234 -3.23 -16.31 -22.63
CA SER A 234 -3.30 -17.52 -21.80
C SER A 234 -1.94 -18.25 -21.84
N LYS A 235 -1.72 -19.19 -20.92
CA LYS A 235 -0.46 -19.98 -20.85
C LYS A 235 -0.18 -20.84 -22.10
N THR A 236 -1.20 -21.07 -22.92
CA THR A 236 -1.10 -21.90 -24.13
C THR A 236 -1.32 -21.11 -25.41
N ALA A 237 -1.63 -19.83 -25.32
CA ALA A 237 -1.86 -18.98 -26.49
C ALA A 237 -0.57 -18.27 -26.93
N THR A 238 -0.43 -18.13 -28.23
CA THR A 238 0.63 -17.32 -28.85
C THR A 238 0.21 -15.85 -29.04
N ILE A 239 -0.81 -15.41 -28.29
CA ILE A 239 -1.34 -14.05 -28.32
C ILE A 239 -0.74 -13.27 -27.15
N ILE A 240 -0.07 -12.16 -27.46
CA ILE A 240 0.50 -11.21 -26.50
C ILE A 240 -0.45 -10.02 -26.39
N ASN A 241 -0.79 -9.64 -25.16
CA ASN A 241 -1.51 -8.43 -24.84
C ASN A 241 -0.52 -7.35 -24.37
N LEU A 242 -0.61 -6.19 -25.01
CA LEU A 242 0.14 -5.00 -24.66
C LEU A 242 -0.83 -4.01 -24.02
N VAL A 243 -0.55 -3.54 -22.82
CA VAL A 243 -1.40 -2.57 -22.11
C VAL A 243 -0.54 -1.40 -21.65
N LEU A 244 -0.98 -0.20 -21.95
CA LEU A 244 -0.32 1.03 -21.51
C LEU A 244 -1.32 1.98 -20.87
N ASP A 245 -0.95 2.49 -19.71
CA ASP A 245 -1.70 3.47 -18.97
C ASP A 245 -1.07 4.87 -19.17
N ASP A 246 -1.83 5.81 -19.74
CA ASP A 246 -1.34 7.17 -20.01
C ASP A 246 -2.44 8.23 -19.78
N VAL A 247 -2.03 9.48 -19.64
CA VAL A 247 -2.94 10.62 -19.52
C VAL A 247 -3.58 11.01 -20.84
N SER A 248 -2.91 10.73 -21.98
CA SER A 248 -3.41 10.92 -23.32
C SER A 248 -3.76 9.60 -23.98
N THR A 249 -5.00 9.46 -24.40
CA THR A 249 -5.49 8.25 -25.11
C THR A 249 -4.79 8.05 -26.45
N ALA A 250 -4.63 9.12 -27.21
CA ALA A 250 -3.96 9.09 -28.53
C ALA A 250 -2.49 8.69 -28.36
N ARG A 251 -1.77 9.27 -27.40
CA ARG A 251 -0.37 8.93 -27.14
C ARG A 251 -0.18 7.46 -26.77
N ALA A 252 -1.05 6.93 -25.91
CA ALA A 252 -0.99 5.50 -25.55
C ALA A 252 -1.26 4.58 -26.75
N GLU A 253 -2.21 4.95 -27.62
CA GLU A 253 -2.52 4.21 -28.84
C GLU A 253 -1.35 4.26 -29.83
N ASP A 254 -0.77 5.44 -30.06
CA ASP A 254 0.39 5.62 -30.94
C ASP A 254 1.62 4.85 -30.43
N ILE A 255 1.89 4.88 -29.12
CA ILE A 255 3.00 4.11 -28.53
C ILE A 255 2.81 2.61 -28.76
N LEU A 256 1.62 2.07 -28.49
CA LEU A 256 1.38 0.63 -28.66
C LEU A 256 1.45 0.22 -30.15
N ASN A 257 0.86 1.00 -31.04
CA ASN A 257 0.90 0.72 -32.48
C ASN A 257 2.33 0.86 -33.03
N MET A 258 3.06 1.90 -32.63
CA MET A 258 4.45 2.10 -33.03
C MET A 258 5.36 0.98 -32.48
N LEU A 259 5.13 0.54 -31.25
CA LEU A 259 5.89 -0.57 -30.65
C LEU A 259 5.73 -1.86 -31.45
N ILE A 260 4.52 -2.16 -31.92
CA ILE A 260 4.26 -3.30 -32.79
C ILE A 260 4.92 -3.11 -34.16
N ALA A 261 4.88 -1.90 -34.71
CA ALA A 261 5.49 -1.60 -35.99
C ALA A 261 7.02 -1.74 -35.94
N VAL A 262 7.66 -1.16 -34.91
CA VAL A 262 9.11 -1.26 -34.70
C VAL A 262 9.53 -2.70 -34.45
N TYR A 263 8.78 -3.47 -33.64
CA TYR A 263 9.05 -4.88 -33.44
C TYR A 263 9.02 -5.66 -34.77
N ASN A 264 8.01 -5.43 -35.61
CA ASN A 264 7.90 -6.10 -36.90
C ASN A 264 9.05 -5.71 -37.88
N GLU A 265 9.38 -4.42 -37.92
CA GLU A 265 10.52 -3.94 -38.74
C GLU A 265 11.84 -4.59 -38.27
N ASP A 266 12.04 -4.67 -36.99
CA ASP A 266 13.25 -5.22 -36.38
C ASP A 266 13.39 -6.72 -36.69
N VAL A 267 12.29 -7.49 -36.58
CA VAL A 267 12.26 -8.91 -36.94
C VAL A 267 12.51 -9.11 -38.44
N ILE A 268 11.96 -8.24 -39.30
CA ILE A 268 12.20 -8.31 -40.74
C ILE A 268 13.69 -8.03 -41.04
N ASN A 269 14.27 -7.02 -40.42
CA ASN A 269 15.68 -6.67 -40.57
C ASN A 269 16.60 -7.81 -40.14
N ASP A 270 16.29 -8.47 -39.02
CA ASP A 270 17.04 -9.62 -38.53
C ASP A 270 17.01 -10.79 -39.50
N LYS A 271 15.81 -11.15 -39.99
CA LYS A 271 15.65 -12.20 -41.00
C LYS A 271 16.42 -11.88 -42.30
N ASN A 272 16.32 -10.63 -42.74
CA ASN A 272 17.05 -10.16 -43.92
C ASN A 272 18.56 -10.24 -43.73
N GLN A 273 19.07 -9.87 -42.56
CA GLN A 273 20.50 -9.95 -42.26
C GLN A 273 21.02 -11.41 -42.29
N ILE A 274 20.24 -12.35 -41.71
CA ILE A 274 20.55 -13.79 -41.82
C ILE A 274 20.55 -14.21 -43.28
N ALA A 275 19.54 -13.85 -44.07
CA ALA A 275 19.44 -14.22 -45.47
C ALA A 275 20.58 -13.65 -46.31
N VAL A 276 20.98 -12.41 -46.05
CA VAL A 276 22.14 -11.75 -46.70
C VAL A 276 23.43 -12.47 -46.39
N ASN A 277 23.66 -12.80 -45.12
CA ASN A 277 24.85 -13.56 -44.71
C ASN A 277 24.90 -14.94 -45.36
N THR A 278 23.73 -15.63 -45.38
CA THR A 278 23.60 -16.94 -46.05
C THR A 278 23.86 -16.82 -47.56
N SER A 279 23.30 -15.79 -48.21
CA SER A 279 23.53 -15.53 -49.64
C SER A 279 25.01 -15.29 -49.96
N LYS A 280 25.70 -14.49 -49.11
CA LYS A 280 27.13 -14.24 -49.23
C LYS A 280 27.94 -15.54 -49.11
N PHE A 281 27.63 -16.35 -48.13
CA PHE A 281 28.26 -17.66 -47.95
C PHE A 281 28.11 -18.56 -49.16
N ILE A 282 26.86 -18.71 -49.69
CA ILE A 282 26.60 -19.57 -50.82
C ILE A 282 27.32 -19.04 -52.08
N ASN A 283 27.33 -17.72 -52.34
CA ASN A 283 28.00 -17.13 -53.46
C ASN A 283 29.51 -17.34 -53.39
N GLU A 284 30.13 -17.15 -52.22
CA GLU A 284 31.58 -17.45 -52.04
C GLU A 284 31.88 -18.89 -52.35
N ARG A 285 30.99 -19.80 -51.95
CA ARG A 285 31.18 -21.26 -52.16
C ARG A 285 30.97 -21.62 -53.64
N LEU A 286 29.97 -21.04 -54.30
CA LEU A 286 29.76 -21.26 -55.75
C LEU A 286 30.99 -20.86 -56.56
N ILE A 287 31.63 -19.73 -56.30
CA ILE A 287 32.85 -19.27 -56.99
C ILE A 287 34.00 -20.31 -56.81
N ILE A 288 34.14 -20.90 -55.64
CA ILE A 288 35.16 -21.92 -55.38
C ILE A 288 34.88 -23.18 -56.19
N ILE A 289 33.62 -23.65 -56.13
CA ILE A 289 33.23 -24.88 -56.85
C ILE A 289 33.29 -24.69 -58.38
N GLU A 290 32.91 -23.56 -58.88
CA GLU A 290 33.00 -23.23 -60.29
C GLU A 290 34.45 -23.27 -60.79
N ARG A 291 35.40 -22.67 -60.01
CA ARG A 291 36.84 -22.77 -60.31
C ARG A 291 37.37 -24.21 -60.24
N GLU A 292 36.92 -24.94 -59.24
CA GLU A 292 37.34 -26.37 -59.08
C GLU A 292 36.76 -27.22 -60.22
N LEU A 293 35.53 -27.00 -60.65
CA LEU A 293 34.89 -27.68 -61.79
C LEU A 293 35.63 -27.39 -63.06
N GLY A 294 35.89 -26.09 -63.34
CA GLY A 294 36.67 -25.70 -64.52
C GLY A 294 38.09 -26.33 -64.56
N SER A 295 38.75 -26.52 -63.37
CA SER A 295 40.03 -27.19 -63.34
C SER A 295 39.94 -28.71 -63.65
N VAL A 296 38.88 -29.37 -63.22
CA VAL A 296 38.59 -30.76 -63.50
C VAL A 296 38.27 -30.95 -64.98
N ASP A 297 37.44 -30.07 -65.54
CA ASP A 297 37.12 -30.08 -66.97
C ASP A 297 38.33 -29.89 -67.83
N ALA A 298 39.22 -28.94 -67.48
CA ALA A 298 40.49 -28.76 -68.17
C ALA A 298 41.40 -29.99 -68.05
N ASN A 299 41.44 -30.67 -66.90
CA ASN A 299 42.21 -31.92 -66.71
C ASN A 299 41.63 -33.07 -67.55
N ILE A 300 40.31 -33.20 -67.63
CA ILE A 300 39.68 -34.19 -68.52
C ILE A 300 40.01 -33.94 -69.98
N GLU A 301 39.83 -32.67 -70.41
CA GLU A 301 40.13 -32.29 -71.79
C GLU A 301 41.61 -32.51 -72.18
N SER A 302 42.55 -32.06 -71.31
CA SER A 302 43.99 -32.29 -71.57
C SER A 302 44.34 -33.74 -71.66
N PHE A 303 43.82 -34.55 -70.71
CA PHE A 303 44.07 -35.97 -70.68
C PHE A 303 43.52 -36.69 -71.90
N LYS A 304 42.24 -36.40 -72.30
CA LYS A 304 41.64 -36.97 -73.50
C LYS A 304 42.41 -36.55 -74.77
N ARG A 305 42.86 -35.35 -74.86
CA ARG A 305 43.65 -34.85 -76.01
C ARG A 305 45.03 -35.45 -76.09
N GLU A 306 45.74 -35.56 -74.95
CA GLU A 306 47.11 -36.14 -74.89
C GLU A 306 47.10 -37.64 -75.23
N ASN A 307 46.05 -38.36 -74.85
CA ASN A 307 46.01 -39.83 -75.05
C ASN A 307 45.15 -40.26 -76.21
N GLN A 308 44.62 -39.30 -77.02
CA GLN A 308 43.75 -39.58 -78.23
C GLN A 308 42.59 -40.51 -77.98
N LEU A 309 41.94 -40.40 -76.80
CA LEU A 309 40.88 -41.34 -76.43
C LEU A 309 39.56 -40.88 -77.07
N THR A 310 39.06 -41.59 -77.98
CA THR A 310 37.70 -41.53 -78.54
C THR A 310 37.02 -42.88 -78.31
N ASP A 311 36.09 -42.93 -77.39
CA ASP A 311 35.13 -43.94 -77.06
C ASP A 311 35.58 -45.35 -76.70
N ILE A 312 35.33 -45.80 -75.51
CA ILE A 312 35.54 -47.15 -75.01
C ILE A 312 34.15 -47.64 -74.53
N THR A 313 33.44 -48.36 -75.50
CA THR A 313 32.09 -48.70 -75.20
C THR A 313 31.94 -50.24 -75.09
N SER A 314 31.06 -50.56 -74.20
CA SER A 314 30.10 -51.66 -74.13
C SER A 314 30.32 -52.88 -73.22
N GLU A 315 31.54 -53.28 -72.79
CA GLU A 315 31.64 -54.37 -71.80
C GLU A 315 31.68 -53.89 -70.33
N THR A 316 31.93 -52.63 -70.22
CA THR A 316 32.05 -51.86 -68.91
C THR A 316 30.69 -51.35 -68.33
N GLY A 317 29.63 -51.43 -69.15
CA GLY A 317 28.33 -50.74 -68.80
C GLY A 317 27.69 -51.22 -67.51
N MET A 318 27.80 -52.49 -67.21
CA MET A 318 27.13 -53.07 -66.04
C MET A 318 27.91 -52.84 -64.74
N TYR A 319 29.28 -52.91 -64.83
CA TYR A 319 30.10 -52.45 -63.63
C TYR A 319 30.13 -50.97 -63.45
N LEU A 320 30.05 -50.23 -64.59
CA LEU A 320 29.94 -48.78 -64.51
C LEU A 320 28.65 -48.31 -63.85
N ALA A 321 27.54 -48.95 -64.07
CA ALA A 321 26.25 -48.59 -63.45
C ALA A 321 26.26 -48.73 -61.94
N ASN A 322 26.85 -49.79 -61.43
CA ASN A 322 27.03 -50.01 -59.98
C ASN A 322 28.04 -49.03 -59.37
N THR A 323 29.21 -48.86 -60.06
CA THR A 323 30.21 -47.91 -59.68
C THR A 323 29.66 -46.45 -59.72
N SER A 324 28.90 -46.12 -60.77
CA SER A 324 28.27 -44.84 -60.91
C SER A 324 27.27 -44.57 -59.73
N ARG A 325 26.53 -45.58 -59.31
CA ARG A 325 25.61 -45.45 -58.16
C ARG A 325 26.38 -45.21 -56.87
N TYR A 326 27.41 -45.99 -56.53
CA TYR A 326 28.22 -45.79 -55.31
C TYR A 326 28.94 -44.47 -55.35
N GLN A 327 29.35 -44.08 -56.54
CA GLN A 327 29.95 -42.77 -56.81
C GLN A 327 28.98 -41.66 -56.50
N GLN A 328 27.78 -41.74 -57.01
CA GLN A 328 26.75 -40.71 -56.79
C GLN A 328 26.38 -40.58 -55.32
N GLU A 329 26.25 -41.71 -54.59
CA GLU A 329 26.06 -41.71 -53.14
C GLU A 329 27.27 -41.16 -52.40
N GLY A 330 28.51 -41.55 -52.76
CA GLY A 330 29.73 -41.03 -52.20
C GLY A 330 29.91 -39.52 -52.36
N LEU A 331 29.55 -39.02 -53.56
CA LEU A 331 29.52 -37.64 -53.92
C LEU A 331 28.59 -36.79 -53.04
N SER A 332 27.39 -37.29 -52.87
CA SER A 332 26.40 -36.64 -52.00
C SER A 332 26.96 -36.53 -50.60
N LEU A 333 27.57 -37.58 -50.09
CA LEU A 333 28.15 -37.61 -48.75
C LEU A 333 29.40 -36.68 -48.65
N GLU A 334 30.26 -36.62 -49.67
CA GLU A 334 31.41 -35.70 -49.71
C GLU A 334 30.99 -34.24 -49.72
N ASN A 335 29.91 -33.92 -50.43
CA ASN A 335 29.30 -32.59 -50.47
C ASN A 335 28.78 -32.19 -49.08
N GLN A 336 28.02 -33.07 -48.47
CA GLN A 336 27.51 -32.85 -47.10
C GLN A 336 28.69 -32.71 -46.11
N LEU A 337 29.70 -33.53 -46.20
CA LEU A 337 30.90 -33.48 -45.38
C LEU A 337 31.66 -32.15 -45.56
N SER A 338 31.79 -31.68 -46.79
CA SER A 338 32.45 -30.42 -47.10
C SER A 338 31.73 -29.24 -46.50
N ILE A 339 30.40 -29.23 -46.60
CA ILE A 339 29.52 -28.20 -45.97
C ILE A 339 29.65 -28.28 -44.46
N ALA A 340 29.58 -29.48 -43.86
CA ALA A 340 29.70 -29.64 -42.44
C ALA A 340 31.06 -29.18 -41.91
N LYS A 341 32.16 -29.49 -42.62
CA LYS A 341 33.50 -29.02 -42.29
C LYS A 341 33.61 -27.48 -42.36
N TYR A 342 33.04 -26.86 -43.40
CA TYR A 342 33.06 -25.41 -43.52
C TYR A 342 32.28 -24.75 -42.39
N ILE A 343 31.13 -25.28 -42.00
CA ILE A 343 30.37 -24.76 -40.86
C ILE A 343 31.18 -24.92 -39.57
N LYS A 344 31.84 -26.07 -39.38
CA LYS A 344 32.75 -26.23 -38.25
C LYS A 344 33.86 -25.16 -38.24
N GLU A 345 34.54 -24.93 -39.37
CA GLU A 345 35.54 -23.90 -39.50
C GLU A 345 34.98 -22.49 -39.20
N TYR A 346 33.80 -22.16 -39.75
CA TYR A 346 33.11 -20.89 -39.45
C TYR A 346 32.81 -20.72 -37.95
N LEU A 347 32.38 -21.78 -37.30
CA LEU A 347 32.06 -21.76 -35.87
C LEU A 347 33.31 -21.68 -34.99
N THR A 348 34.43 -22.19 -35.46
CA THR A 348 35.71 -22.21 -34.70
C THR A 348 36.59 -20.96 -34.99
N ASP A 349 36.26 -20.18 -35.99
CA ASP A 349 36.98 -18.94 -36.33
C ASP A 349 36.80 -17.90 -35.18
N PRO A 350 37.88 -17.46 -34.52
CA PRO A 350 37.81 -16.46 -33.45
C PRO A 350 37.32 -15.09 -33.95
N GLN A 351 37.54 -14.75 -35.23
CA GLN A 351 37.13 -13.46 -35.80
C GLN A 351 35.62 -13.42 -36.04
N LYS A 352 34.98 -14.56 -36.17
CA LYS A 352 33.54 -14.71 -36.42
C LYS A 352 32.75 -15.15 -35.18
N SER A 353 33.33 -14.98 -33.99
CA SER A 353 32.77 -15.49 -32.76
C SER A 353 31.41 -14.83 -32.37
N SER A 354 31.13 -13.66 -32.89
CA SER A 354 29.93 -12.89 -32.65
C SER A 354 29.04 -12.71 -33.88
N ASP A 355 29.38 -13.39 -34.98
CA ASP A 355 28.59 -13.27 -36.22
C ASP A 355 27.44 -14.28 -36.24
N LEU A 356 26.40 -13.93 -36.98
CA LEU A 356 25.30 -14.85 -37.26
C LEU A 356 25.79 -16.06 -38.04
N ILE A 357 25.47 -17.25 -37.59
CA ILE A 357 25.79 -18.47 -38.29
C ILE A 357 24.93 -18.56 -39.56
N PRO A 358 25.50 -18.81 -40.74
CA PRO A 358 24.72 -19.00 -41.96
C PRO A 358 23.66 -20.07 -41.76
N ALA A 359 22.40 -19.72 -41.99
CA ALA A 359 21.26 -20.64 -41.91
C ALA A 359 20.88 -21.16 -43.32
N ASN A 360 20.19 -22.26 -43.41
CA ASN A 360 19.77 -22.87 -44.67
C ASN A 360 20.95 -23.22 -45.61
N THR A 361 22.05 -23.69 -45.04
CA THR A 361 23.30 -24.02 -45.77
C THR A 361 23.21 -25.30 -46.56
N GLY A 362 22.10 -26.04 -46.42
CA GLY A 362 21.90 -27.31 -47.09
C GLY A 362 22.50 -28.51 -46.40
N ILE A 363 22.77 -28.41 -45.12
CA ILE A 363 23.00 -29.57 -44.28
C ILE A 363 21.72 -30.39 -44.25
N SER A 364 21.84 -31.67 -44.57
CA SER A 364 20.72 -32.60 -44.54
C SER A 364 20.28 -33.02 -43.13
N ASP A 365 20.97 -32.50 -42.11
CA ASP A 365 20.69 -32.77 -40.71
C ASP A 365 19.79 -31.63 -40.12
N ASN A 366 18.51 -31.94 -40.05
CA ASN A 366 17.49 -31.00 -39.48
C ASN A 366 17.81 -30.57 -38.04
N SER A 367 18.55 -31.40 -37.28
CA SER A 367 18.96 -31.09 -35.92
C SER A 367 19.97 -29.96 -35.89
N VAL A 368 21.01 -30.02 -36.72
CA VAL A 368 22.05 -29.00 -36.84
C VAL A 368 21.43 -27.69 -37.35
N GLU A 369 20.58 -27.77 -38.35
CA GLU A 369 19.94 -26.59 -38.92
C GLU A 369 18.99 -25.87 -37.90
N SER A 370 18.23 -26.67 -37.15
CA SER A 370 17.38 -26.13 -36.06
C SER A 370 18.20 -25.46 -34.98
N GLN A 371 19.31 -26.06 -34.56
CA GLN A 371 20.22 -25.51 -33.55
C GLN A 371 20.87 -24.19 -34.03
N ILE A 372 21.25 -24.13 -35.31
CA ILE A 372 21.80 -22.89 -35.90
C ILE A 372 20.76 -21.79 -35.91
N LYS A 373 19.52 -22.09 -36.28
CA LYS A 373 18.43 -21.13 -36.27
C LYS A 373 18.16 -20.60 -34.87
N GLU A 374 18.07 -21.50 -33.89
CA GLU A 374 17.86 -21.12 -32.49
C GLU A 374 19.03 -20.29 -31.93
N TYR A 375 20.25 -20.62 -32.24
CA TYR A 375 21.44 -19.83 -31.89
C TYR A 375 21.33 -18.41 -32.44
N ASN A 376 21.01 -18.26 -33.73
CA ASN A 376 20.87 -16.98 -34.40
C ASN A 376 19.75 -16.13 -33.74
N ASP A 377 18.60 -16.73 -33.42
CA ASP A 377 17.51 -16.09 -32.75
C ASP A 377 17.91 -15.56 -31.35
N ILE A 378 18.66 -16.35 -30.59
CA ILE A 378 19.17 -15.94 -29.28
C ILE A 378 20.24 -14.86 -29.40
N LEU A 379 21.14 -14.97 -30.38
CA LEU A 379 22.18 -13.99 -30.63
C LEU A 379 21.61 -12.62 -30.93
N LEU A 380 20.62 -12.56 -31.83
CA LEU A 380 19.91 -11.33 -32.16
C LEU A 380 19.18 -10.74 -30.95
N LYS A 381 18.55 -11.59 -30.10
CA LYS A 381 17.94 -11.17 -28.86
C LYS A 381 18.96 -10.58 -27.89
N ARG A 382 20.13 -11.22 -27.77
CA ARG A 382 21.23 -10.74 -26.93
C ARG A 382 21.73 -9.39 -27.40
N ASP A 383 21.93 -9.21 -28.68
CA ASP A 383 22.47 -7.97 -29.24
C ASP A 383 21.52 -6.79 -29.03
N LYS A 384 20.21 -7.02 -29.20
CA LYS A 384 19.19 -6.02 -28.86
C LYS A 384 19.20 -5.62 -27.39
N LEU A 385 19.41 -6.59 -26.51
CA LEU A 385 19.49 -6.33 -25.06
C LEU A 385 20.79 -5.61 -24.68
N VAL A 386 21.90 -5.91 -25.34
CA VAL A 386 23.21 -5.26 -25.08
C VAL A 386 23.20 -3.81 -25.48
N VAL A 387 22.56 -3.43 -26.59
CA VAL A 387 22.40 -2.02 -26.99
C VAL A 387 21.66 -1.22 -25.91
N GLY A 388 20.80 -1.87 -25.14
CA GLY A 388 19.95 -1.23 -24.13
C GLY A 388 20.38 -1.45 -22.68
N SER A 389 21.42 -2.23 -22.40
CA SER A 389 21.80 -2.57 -21.04
C SER A 389 23.30 -2.83 -20.91
N SER A 390 23.80 -2.78 -19.68
CA SER A 390 25.19 -3.11 -19.41
C SER A 390 25.46 -4.59 -19.72
N SER A 391 26.63 -4.90 -20.23
CA SER A 391 27.14 -6.29 -20.41
C SER A 391 27.13 -7.11 -19.09
N LYS A 392 27.00 -6.46 -17.94
CA LYS A 392 26.88 -7.08 -16.61
C LYS A 392 25.42 -7.37 -16.21
N ASN A 393 24.47 -7.09 -17.06
CA ASN A 393 23.06 -7.44 -16.79
C ASN A 393 22.96 -8.98 -16.68
N PRO A 394 22.36 -9.51 -15.59
CA PRO A 394 22.19 -10.95 -15.40
C PRO A 394 21.57 -11.67 -16.58
N ILE A 395 20.59 -11.05 -17.25
CA ILE A 395 19.91 -11.61 -18.43
C ILE A 395 20.87 -11.68 -19.61
N VAL A 396 21.70 -10.67 -19.84
CA VAL A 396 22.71 -10.67 -20.90
C VAL A 396 23.79 -11.72 -20.61
N MET A 397 24.17 -11.86 -19.35
CA MET A 397 25.13 -12.90 -18.94
C MET A 397 24.56 -14.30 -19.16
N ASP A 398 23.30 -14.51 -18.82
CA ASP A 398 22.62 -15.80 -19.03
C ASP A 398 22.49 -16.12 -20.53
N LEU A 399 22.12 -15.16 -21.35
CA LEU A 399 22.09 -15.32 -22.81
C LEU A 399 23.48 -15.61 -23.39
N ASN A 400 24.54 -14.97 -22.91
CA ASN A 400 25.91 -15.26 -23.32
C ASN A 400 26.33 -16.66 -22.94
N ASN A 401 25.97 -17.11 -21.73
CA ASN A 401 26.23 -18.48 -21.28
C ASN A 401 25.46 -19.50 -22.15
N SER A 402 24.19 -19.19 -22.43
CA SER A 402 23.34 -19.99 -23.31
C SER A 402 23.91 -20.08 -24.74
N LEU A 403 24.32 -18.95 -25.31
CA LEU A 403 24.94 -18.87 -26.62
C LEU A 403 26.27 -19.67 -26.67
N SER A 404 27.10 -19.55 -25.65
CA SER A 404 28.34 -20.32 -25.54
C SER A 404 28.04 -21.81 -25.46
N ALA A 405 27.09 -22.22 -24.62
CA ALA A 405 26.67 -23.61 -24.50
C ALA A 405 26.07 -24.14 -25.80
N MET A 406 25.21 -23.37 -26.47
CA MET A 406 24.63 -23.73 -27.75
C MET A 406 25.70 -23.85 -28.85
N LYS A 407 26.64 -22.87 -28.95
CA LYS A 407 27.72 -22.92 -29.89
C LYS A 407 28.52 -24.21 -29.72
N GLN A 408 28.85 -24.57 -28.47
CA GLN A 408 29.54 -25.84 -28.18
C GLN A 408 28.67 -27.05 -28.55
N THR A 409 27.38 -26.99 -28.35
CA THR A 409 26.44 -28.04 -28.74
C THR A 409 26.38 -28.17 -30.25
N ILE A 410 26.27 -27.05 -30.98
CA ILE A 410 26.31 -27.04 -32.46
C ILE A 410 27.63 -27.63 -32.96
N ILE A 411 28.77 -27.22 -32.41
CA ILE A 411 30.09 -27.78 -32.79
C ILE A 411 30.11 -29.29 -32.60
N ARG A 412 29.62 -29.78 -31.44
CA ARG A 412 29.56 -31.24 -31.17
C ARG A 412 28.59 -31.95 -32.13
N SER A 413 27.45 -31.34 -32.44
CA SER A 413 26.50 -31.91 -33.40
C SER A 413 27.07 -31.97 -34.79
N VAL A 414 27.78 -30.92 -35.22
CA VAL A 414 28.49 -30.89 -36.50
C VAL A 414 29.65 -31.89 -36.50
N ASP A 415 30.40 -32.04 -35.39
CA ASP A 415 31.42 -33.06 -35.27
C ASP A 415 30.88 -34.49 -35.40
N ASN A 416 29.75 -34.76 -34.71
CA ASN A 416 29.06 -36.03 -34.79
C ASN A 416 28.57 -36.31 -36.22
N LEU A 417 28.02 -35.28 -36.90
CA LEU A 417 27.62 -35.34 -38.29
C LEU A 417 28.84 -35.68 -39.21
N ILE A 418 29.96 -34.94 -39.01
CA ILE A 418 31.22 -35.20 -39.74
C ILE A 418 31.67 -36.65 -39.53
N VAL A 419 31.66 -37.13 -38.29
CA VAL A 419 32.02 -38.53 -37.99
C VAL A 419 31.07 -39.49 -38.69
N GLY A 420 29.76 -39.28 -38.60
CA GLY A 420 28.74 -40.09 -39.26
C GLY A 420 28.91 -40.15 -40.77
N LEU A 421 29.11 -38.97 -41.41
CA LEU A 421 29.36 -38.85 -42.83
C LEU A 421 30.65 -39.52 -43.27
N ASN A 422 31.74 -39.41 -42.46
CA ASN A 422 32.98 -40.10 -42.73
C ASN A 422 32.85 -41.62 -42.67
N ILE A 423 32.03 -42.14 -41.70
CA ILE A 423 31.76 -43.59 -41.61
C ILE A 423 30.95 -44.06 -42.84
N GLN A 424 29.95 -43.33 -43.23
CA GLN A 424 29.15 -43.63 -44.42
C GLN A 424 30.01 -43.59 -45.68
N LEU A 425 30.82 -42.54 -45.81
CA LEU A 425 31.73 -42.37 -46.93
C LEU A 425 32.76 -43.51 -47.00
N LYS A 426 33.30 -43.90 -45.85
CA LYS A 426 34.20 -45.08 -45.79
C LYS A 426 33.52 -46.32 -46.25
N ASN A 427 32.30 -46.59 -45.81
CA ASN A 427 31.55 -47.78 -46.25
C ASN A 427 31.29 -47.78 -47.75
N ILE A 428 30.89 -46.65 -48.32
CA ILE A 428 30.70 -46.50 -49.76
C ILE A 428 31.97 -46.67 -50.52
N ARG A 429 33.11 -46.11 -50.05
CA ARG A 429 34.45 -46.31 -50.67
C ARG A 429 34.93 -47.74 -50.63
N GLU A 430 34.67 -48.48 -49.55
CA GLU A 430 35.01 -49.92 -49.45
C GLU A 430 34.17 -50.70 -50.44
N GLN A 431 32.90 -50.39 -50.64
CA GLN A 431 32.06 -51.04 -51.68
C GLN A 431 32.55 -50.70 -53.09
N GLU A 432 32.95 -49.44 -53.27
CA GLU A 432 33.53 -48.96 -54.51
C GLU A 432 34.87 -49.61 -54.84
N GLU A 433 35.77 -49.72 -53.83
CA GLU A 433 37.04 -50.43 -54.00
C GLU A 433 36.90 -51.88 -54.36
N GLN A 434 35.91 -52.60 -53.79
CA GLN A 434 35.58 -53.95 -54.17
C GLN A 434 35.11 -54.03 -55.61
N THR A 435 34.30 -52.99 -56.03
CA THR A 435 33.84 -52.97 -57.42
C THR A 435 34.95 -52.55 -58.41
N SER A 436 35.80 -51.62 -57.93
CA SER A 436 36.99 -51.16 -58.73
C SER A 436 38.03 -52.27 -58.93
N LYS A 437 38.24 -53.11 -57.88
CA LYS A 437 39.16 -54.30 -58.05
C LYS A 437 38.65 -55.25 -59.16
N ARG A 438 37.34 -55.26 -59.43
CA ARG A 438 36.80 -56.03 -60.57
C ARG A 438 36.98 -55.38 -61.92
N ILE A 439 37.27 -54.10 -61.95
CA ILE A 439 37.53 -53.23 -63.08
C ILE A 439 39.02 -53.15 -63.39
N GLU A 440 39.89 -53.67 -62.51
CA GLU A 440 41.35 -53.59 -62.65
C GLU A 440 41.91 -54.33 -63.92
N ALA A 441 41.05 -55.06 -64.62
CA ALA A 441 41.36 -55.56 -65.92
C ALA A 441 41.29 -54.48 -67.06
N VAL A 442 40.79 -53.32 -66.81
CA VAL A 442 40.64 -52.21 -67.76
C VAL A 442 41.90 -51.35 -67.80
N PRO A 443 42.33 -50.89 -68.97
CA PRO A 443 43.57 -50.12 -69.11
C PRO A 443 43.60 -48.89 -68.13
N ALA A 444 44.85 -48.62 -67.65
CA ALA A 444 45.04 -47.52 -66.64
C ALA A 444 44.46 -46.16 -67.07
N GLN A 445 44.38 -45.90 -68.34
CA GLN A 445 43.84 -44.69 -68.96
C GLN A 445 42.34 -44.55 -68.74
N GLN A 446 41.60 -45.64 -68.78
CA GLN A 446 40.17 -45.73 -68.54
C GLN A 446 39.83 -45.44 -67.08
N LYS A 447 40.65 -46.03 -66.19
CA LYS A 447 40.51 -45.80 -64.75
C LYS A 447 40.71 -44.30 -64.36
N TYR A 448 41.69 -43.58 -64.94
CA TYR A 448 41.90 -42.18 -64.74
C TYR A 448 40.74 -41.37 -65.20
N VAL A 449 40.24 -41.57 -66.44
CA VAL A 449 39.06 -40.84 -66.99
C VAL A 449 37.88 -41.00 -66.10
N LEU A 450 37.56 -42.26 -65.73
CA LEU A 450 36.44 -42.55 -64.82
C LEU A 450 36.56 -41.82 -63.43
N THR A 451 37.78 -41.73 -62.92
CA THR A 451 38.05 -41.08 -61.64
C THR A 451 37.82 -39.59 -61.74
N VAL A 452 38.26 -38.93 -62.84
CA VAL A 452 38.12 -37.50 -63.04
C VAL A 452 36.71 -37.14 -63.47
N GLU A 453 36.05 -37.97 -64.33
CA GLU A 453 34.62 -37.79 -64.67
C GLU A 453 33.74 -37.93 -63.42
N ARG A 454 34.09 -38.76 -62.48
CA ARG A 454 33.45 -38.88 -61.20
C ARG A 454 33.64 -37.59 -60.39
N GLN A 455 34.86 -37.04 -60.28
CA GLN A 455 35.10 -35.77 -59.60
C GLN A 455 34.32 -34.61 -60.22
N GLN A 456 34.27 -34.58 -61.54
CA GLN A 456 33.44 -33.65 -62.31
C GLN A 456 31.99 -33.70 -61.86
N LYS A 457 31.38 -34.93 -61.93
CA LYS A 457 29.97 -35.10 -61.53
C LYS A 457 29.70 -34.71 -60.10
N ILE A 458 30.64 -35.01 -59.20
CA ILE A 458 30.57 -34.54 -57.79
C ILE A 458 30.38 -33.03 -57.73
N LYS A 459 31.29 -32.31 -58.41
CA LYS A 459 31.37 -30.87 -58.32
C LYS A 459 30.15 -30.23 -59.03
N GLU A 460 29.70 -30.83 -60.12
CA GLU A 460 28.51 -30.43 -60.82
C GLU A 460 27.24 -30.58 -59.96
N GLU A 461 27.06 -31.72 -59.32
CA GLU A 461 25.92 -31.92 -58.42
C GLU A 461 25.94 -30.99 -57.21
N LEU A 462 27.14 -30.72 -56.63
CA LEU A 462 27.29 -29.74 -55.59
C LEU A 462 27.02 -28.32 -56.05
N TYR A 463 27.46 -27.94 -57.25
CA TYR A 463 27.19 -26.67 -57.86
C TYR A 463 25.66 -26.45 -58.05
N LEU A 464 24.99 -27.41 -58.65
CA LEU A 464 23.55 -27.38 -58.83
C LEU A 464 22.80 -27.30 -57.51
N TYR A 465 23.26 -28.06 -56.52
CA TYR A 465 22.67 -28.01 -55.17
C TYR A 465 22.78 -26.62 -54.53
N LEU A 466 24.02 -26.04 -54.55
CA LEU A 466 24.22 -24.71 -54.01
C LEU A 466 23.43 -23.62 -54.79
N LEU A 467 23.30 -23.79 -56.11
CA LEU A 467 22.49 -22.90 -56.96
C LEU A 467 21.03 -22.95 -56.51
N ASN A 468 20.47 -24.14 -56.31
CA ASN A 468 19.12 -24.31 -55.80
C ASN A 468 18.95 -23.69 -54.43
N LYS A 469 19.93 -23.81 -53.54
CA LYS A 469 19.90 -23.20 -52.22
C LYS A 469 20.01 -21.67 -52.24
N ARG A 470 20.76 -21.15 -53.20
CA ARG A 470 20.78 -19.69 -53.48
C ARG A 470 19.40 -19.15 -53.85
N GLU A 471 18.69 -19.83 -54.78
CA GLU A 471 17.36 -19.43 -55.21
C GLU A 471 16.34 -19.58 -54.09
N GLU A 472 16.42 -20.66 -53.31
CA GLU A 472 15.56 -20.83 -52.12
C GLU A 472 15.76 -19.74 -51.07
N ASN A 473 17.05 -19.36 -50.82
CA ASN A 473 17.33 -18.26 -49.87
C ASN A 473 16.87 -16.89 -50.44
N ALA A 474 17.02 -16.62 -51.73
CA ALA A 474 16.52 -15.47 -52.41
C ALA A 474 14.99 -15.35 -52.32
N LEU A 475 14.29 -16.47 -52.52
CA LEU A 475 12.83 -16.56 -52.37
C LEU A 475 12.43 -16.32 -50.89
N THR A 476 13.14 -16.89 -49.92
CA THR A 476 12.88 -16.65 -48.47
C THR A 476 13.05 -15.18 -48.15
N GLN A 477 14.10 -14.51 -48.66
CA GLN A 477 14.32 -13.08 -48.49
C GLN A 477 13.19 -12.24 -49.10
N ALA A 478 12.68 -12.60 -50.26
CA ALA A 478 11.60 -11.87 -50.95
C ALA A 478 10.23 -12.01 -50.23
N ILE A 479 10.00 -13.13 -49.53
CA ILE A 479 8.72 -13.44 -48.89
C ILE A 479 8.78 -13.19 -47.36
N THR A 480 9.82 -12.50 -46.85
CA THR A 480 9.94 -12.22 -45.43
C THR A 480 8.71 -11.47 -44.90
N GLU A 481 7.87 -12.18 -44.13
CA GLU A 481 6.71 -11.61 -43.44
C GLU A 481 7.05 -11.28 -41.98
N SER A 482 6.28 -10.34 -41.41
CA SER A 482 6.37 -10.00 -40.01
C SER A 482 5.85 -11.14 -39.11
N ASN A 483 6.49 -11.34 -37.97
CA ASN A 483 6.09 -12.40 -37.02
C ASN A 483 4.86 -12.00 -36.19
N ALA A 484 4.67 -10.71 -35.91
CA ALA A 484 3.55 -10.21 -35.12
C ALA A 484 2.43 -9.72 -36.02
N ARG A 485 1.34 -10.48 -36.05
CA ARG A 485 0.09 -10.07 -36.71
C ARG A 485 -0.80 -9.35 -35.71
N ILE A 486 -1.19 -8.14 -36.01
CA ILE A 486 -2.16 -7.39 -35.20
C ILE A 486 -3.52 -8.10 -35.24
N ILE A 487 -4.03 -8.50 -34.10
CA ILE A 487 -5.40 -9.00 -33.92
C ILE A 487 -6.30 -7.80 -33.63
N ASP A 488 -5.97 -7.06 -32.56
CA ASP A 488 -6.66 -5.83 -32.18
C ASP A 488 -5.64 -4.69 -32.15
N ALA A 489 -5.88 -3.65 -32.93
CA ALA A 489 -5.11 -2.42 -32.85
C ALA A 489 -5.33 -1.75 -31.48
N ALA A 490 -4.39 -0.89 -31.09
CA ALA A 490 -4.46 -0.20 -29.82
C ALA A 490 -5.79 0.54 -29.66
N SER A 491 -6.56 0.17 -28.65
CA SER A 491 -7.88 0.74 -28.37
C SER A 491 -8.22 0.59 -26.89
N GLY A 492 -9.30 1.22 -26.44
CA GLY A 492 -9.75 1.07 -25.05
C GLY A 492 -10.95 1.95 -24.70
N SER A 493 -11.40 1.84 -23.46
CA SER A 493 -12.53 2.62 -22.98
C SER A 493 -12.19 4.11 -22.86
N SER A 494 -13.12 4.98 -23.18
CA SER A 494 -13.03 6.41 -22.91
C SER A 494 -13.14 6.77 -21.43
N ALA A 495 -13.51 5.82 -20.59
CA ALA A 495 -13.56 6.01 -19.14
C ALA A 495 -12.15 5.92 -18.53
N PRO A 496 -11.76 6.84 -17.63
CA PRO A 496 -10.47 6.79 -16.96
C PRO A 496 -10.39 5.61 -15.98
N VAL A 497 -9.24 4.95 -15.94
CA VAL A 497 -8.97 3.84 -15.00
C VAL A 497 -8.43 4.32 -13.66
N ALA A 498 -7.87 5.53 -13.63
CA ALA A 498 -7.41 6.19 -12.41
C ALA A 498 -7.61 7.73 -12.52
N PRO A 499 -7.76 8.42 -11.39
CA PRO A 499 -8.01 7.88 -10.05
C PRO A 499 -9.38 7.19 -9.95
N LYS A 500 -9.48 6.10 -9.20
CA LYS A 500 -10.75 5.40 -8.95
C LYS A 500 -11.60 6.22 -7.97
N THR A 501 -12.51 7.03 -8.51
CA THR A 501 -13.34 7.96 -7.74
C THR A 501 -14.08 7.30 -6.59
N MET A 502 -14.73 6.15 -6.86
CA MET A 502 -15.49 5.40 -5.85
C MET A 502 -14.61 4.95 -4.67
N THR A 503 -13.42 4.43 -4.99
CA THR A 503 -12.47 3.95 -3.96
C THR A 503 -11.96 5.10 -3.09
N ILE A 504 -11.66 6.27 -3.69
CA ILE A 504 -11.16 7.44 -2.97
C ILE A 504 -12.25 8.02 -2.06
N PHE A 505 -13.50 8.12 -2.55
CA PHE A 505 -14.62 8.58 -1.72
C PHE A 505 -14.92 7.57 -0.60
N LEU A 506 -14.89 6.27 -0.88
CA LEU A 506 -15.06 5.25 0.16
C LEU A 506 -13.95 5.35 1.23
N ALA A 507 -12.70 5.48 0.80
CA ALA A 507 -11.58 5.68 1.71
C ALA A 507 -11.71 6.96 2.54
N SER A 508 -12.20 8.06 1.94
CA SER A 508 -12.42 9.32 2.64
C SER A 508 -13.54 9.22 3.70
N ILE A 509 -14.59 8.45 3.42
CA ILE A 509 -15.67 8.18 4.40
C ILE A 509 -15.14 7.35 5.55
N VAL A 510 -14.39 6.28 5.26
CA VAL A 510 -13.79 5.41 6.29
C VAL A 510 -12.83 6.22 7.18
N LEU A 511 -11.95 7.02 6.59
CA LEU A 511 -11.04 7.89 7.33
C LEU A 511 -11.80 8.95 8.14
N GLY A 512 -12.81 9.58 7.53
CA GLY A 512 -13.66 10.58 8.18
C GLY A 512 -14.42 10.04 9.39
N LEU A 513 -14.76 8.75 9.40
CA LEU A 513 -15.37 8.06 10.54
C LEU A 513 -14.31 7.60 11.56
N ALA A 514 -13.16 7.14 11.10
CA ALA A 514 -12.09 6.61 11.95
C ALA A 514 -11.41 7.69 12.81
N ILE A 515 -11.20 8.89 12.25
CA ILE A 515 -10.51 9.98 12.96
C ILE A 515 -11.24 10.38 14.26
N PRO A 516 -12.56 10.71 14.27
CA PRO A 516 -13.25 11.04 15.50
C PRO A 516 -13.27 9.88 16.50
N VAL A 517 -13.44 8.63 16.04
CA VAL A 517 -13.36 7.45 16.91
C VAL A 517 -11.99 7.39 17.60
N GLY A 518 -10.91 7.55 16.85
CA GLY A 518 -9.55 7.55 17.39
C GLY A 518 -9.32 8.68 18.41
N VAL A 519 -9.80 9.88 18.11
CA VAL A 519 -9.68 11.04 19.01
C VAL A 519 -10.47 10.81 20.30
N PHE A 520 -11.73 10.38 20.20
CA PHE A 520 -12.55 10.12 21.39
C PHE A 520 -12.03 8.91 22.20
N TRP A 521 -11.52 7.89 21.54
CA TRP A 521 -10.85 6.77 22.20
C TRP A 521 -9.63 7.24 22.99
N LEU A 522 -8.78 8.09 22.36
CA LEU A 522 -7.61 8.66 23.02
C LEU A 522 -7.99 9.51 24.24
N LEU A 523 -9.03 10.36 24.09
CA LEU A 523 -9.56 11.16 25.19
C LEU A 523 -10.10 10.28 26.32
N ASN A 524 -10.76 9.17 26.02
CA ASN A 524 -11.29 8.24 27.01
C ASN A 524 -10.16 7.48 27.74
N VAL A 525 -9.10 7.06 27.01
CA VAL A 525 -7.93 6.41 27.61
C VAL A 525 -7.15 7.36 28.52
N THR A 526 -7.11 8.64 28.19
CA THR A 526 -6.43 9.66 29.00
C THR A 526 -7.25 10.11 30.21
N ASP A 527 -8.58 9.82 30.28
CA ASP A 527 -9.39 10.14 31.43
C ASP A 527 -9.22 9.11 32.54
N THR A 528 -8.43 9.48 33.52
CA THR A 528 -8.10 8.64 34.70
C THR A 528 -9.08 8.81 35.85
N LYS A 529 -10.16 9.59 35.72
CA LYS A 529 -11.05 9.92 36.81
C LYS A 529 -12.16 8.88 37.01
N VAL A 530 -12.51 8.63 38.27
CA VAL A 530 -13.65 7.80 38.65
C VAL A 530 -14.93 8.56 38.36
N ARG A 531 -15.81 8.05 37.50
CA ARG A 531 -17.09 8.69 37.14
C ARG A 531 -18.31 7.86 37.47
N THR A 532 -18.19 6.55 37.43
CA THR A 532 -19.31 5.63 37.53
C THR A 532 -19.09 4.58 38.64
N ARG A 533 -20.19 4.00 39.11
CA ARG A 533 -20.15 2.89 40.07
C ARG A 533 -19.39 1.68 39.51
N LYS A 534 -19.52 1.34 38.23
CA LYS A 534 -18.85 0.20 37.60
C LYS A 534 -17.33 0.25 37.78
N GLU A 535 -16.76 1.44 37.80
CA GLU A 535 -15.32 1.65 38.01
C GLU A 535 -14.88 1.39 39.44
N LEU A 536 -15.79 1.56 40.40
CA LEU A 536 -15.58 1.20 41.79
C LEU A 536 -15.74 -0.32 42.02
N ASP A 537 -16.85 -0.91 41.52
CA ASP A 537 -17.19 -2.33 41.69
C ASP A 537 -16.10 -3.25 41.09
N GLY A 538 -15.34 -2.79 40.09
CA GLY A 538 -14.25 -3.54 39.47
C GLY A 538 -12.96 -3.63 40.32
N VAL A 539 -12.79 -2.74 41.29
CA VAL A 539 -11.54 -2.62 42.09
C VAL A 539 -11.80 -2.76 43.58
N LEU A 540 -12.95 -2.24 44.05
CA LEU A 540 -13.26 -2.20 45.49
C LEU A 540 -14.17 -3.37 45.89
N THR A 541 -13.84 -4.02 47.00
CA THR A 541 -14.70 -4.99 47.71
C THR A 541 -15.48 -4.34 48.87
N ILE A 542 -15.28 -3.04 49.06
CA ILE A 542 -15.88 -2.21 50.11
C ILE A 542 -17.40 -2.09 49.90
N PRO A 543 -18.25 -2.26 50.92
CA PRO A 543 -19.71 -2.08 50.79
C PRO A 543 -20.06 -0.72 50.21
N PHE A 544 -20.86 -0.71 49.18
CA PHE A 544 -21.29 0.50 48.51
C PHE A 544 -22.69 0.95 49.01
N LEU A 545 -22.79 2.16 49.58
CA LEU A 545 -24.02 2.66 50.15
C LEU A 545 -24.93 3.38 49.15
N GLY A 546 -24.36 4.00 48.14
CA GLY A 546 -25.21 4.69 47.15
C GLY A 546 -24.49 5.76 46.32
N ASN A 547 -25.21 6.23 45.31
CA ASN A 547 -24.81 7.38 44.46
C ASN A 547 -25.57 8.62 44.87
N ILE A 548 -24.87 9.76 44.93
CA ILE A 548 -25.53 11.07 45.12
C ILE A 548 -25.42 11.82 43.79
N PRO A 549 -26.55 12.17 43.17
CA PRO A 549 -26.54 12.96 41.95
C PRO A 549 -25.87 14.32 42.13
N ARG A 550 -25.27 14.87 41.08
CA ARG A 550 -24.74 16.21 41.10
C ARG A 550 -25.88 17.23 41.23
N HIS A 551 -25.89 17.97 42.32
CA HIS A 551 -26.81 19.10 42.53
C HIS A 551 -26.33 20.30 41.75
N GLY A 552 -27.18 20.87 40.87
CA GLY A 552 -26.93 22.11 40.14
C GLY A 552 -27.32 23.28 41.04
N SER A 553 -26.36 24.02 41.56
CA SER A 553 -26.63 25.32 42.18
C SER A 553 -27.21 26.27 41.14
N ASN A 554 -28.53 26.49 41.20
CA ASN A 554 -29.12 27.62 40.52
C ASN A 554 -28.63 28.87 41.30
N LYS A 555 -27.89 29.73 40.60
CA LYS A 555 -27.44 31.01 41.19
C LYS A 555 -28.67 31.79 41.70
N GLY A 556 -28.94 31.71 42.97
CA GLY A 556 -29.92 32.58 43.60
C GLY A 556 -30.68 32.09 44.85
N GLU A 557 -30.75 30.81 45.17
CA GLU A 557 -31.63 30.38 46.24
C GLU A 557 -31.06 29.41 47.30
N ASP A 558 -29.87 28.89 47.20
CA ASP A 558 -29.36 27.93 48.18
C ASP A 558 -28.00 28.36 48.73
N SER A 559 -28.04 29.29 49.70
CA SER A 559 -26.88 29.57 50.60
C SER A 559 -26.67 28.51 51.66
N ASP A 560 -27.58 27.55 51.85
CA ASP A 560 -27.65 26.70 53.03
C ASP A 560 -27.10 25.28 52.79
N GLY A 561 -26.28 24.86 51.94
CA GLY A 561 -25.61 23.56 51.86
C GLY A 561 -26.45 22.29 52.16
N ILE A 562 -27.65 22.43 52.72
CA ILE A 562 -28.64 21.39 53.01
C ILE A 562 -29.73 21.38 51.96
N VAL A 563 -29.77 20.31 51.21
CA VAL A 563 -30.71 20.08 50.10
C VAL A 563 -31.85 19.14 50.46
N VAL A 564 -31.62 18.27 51.47
CA VAL A 564 -32.62 17.32 51.93
C VAL A 564 -33.71 18.05 52.70
N ARG A 565 -34.93 18.09 52.11
CA ARG A 565 -36.11 18.72 52.72
C ARG A 565 -37.17 17.68 53.04
N GLU A 566 -38.01 17.98 54.05
CA GLU A 566 -39.13 17.12 54.42
C GLU A 566 -40.12 17.03 53.23
N ASN A 567 -40.55 15.84 52.89
CA ASN A 567 -41.43 15.56 51.75
C ASN A 567 -40.89 15.89 50.34
N SER A 568 -39.63 16.25 50.18
CA SER A 568 -39.06 16.40 48.82
C SER A 568 -38.91 15.06 48.13
N ARG A 569 -39.25 15.07 46.79
CA ARG A 569 -39.09 13.89 45.88
C ARG A 569 -37.98 14.12 44.85
N ASP A 570 -37.09 15.05 45.09
CA ASP A 570 -35.96 15.28 44.26
C ASP A 570 -34.96 14.09 44.33
N SER A 571 -34.18 13.94 43.29
CA SER A 571 -33.26 12.80 43.14
C SER A 571 -32.15 12.77 44.21
N VAL A 572 -31.80 13.93 44.77
CA VAL A 572 -30.75 14.05 45.81
C VAL A 572 -31.33 13.64 47.13
N SER A 573 -32.50 14.14 47.54
CA SER A 573 -33.20 13.73 48.77
C SER A 573 -33.47 12.22 48.77
N GLU A 574 -33.86 11.67 47.63
CA GLU A 574 -34.09 10.21 47.51
C GLU A 574 -32.79 9.40 47.63
N ALA A 575 -31.71 9.89 47.07
CA ALA A 575 -30.38 9.26 47.21
C ALA A 575 -29.97 9.18 48.72
N PHE A 576 -30.20 10.25 49.49
CA PHE A 576 -29.90 10.23 50.92
C PHE A 576 -30.82 9.27 51.71
N ARG A 577 -32.10 9.14 51.32
CA ARG A 577 -32.99 8.11 51.91
C ARG A 577 -32.51 6.70 51.63
N ILE A 578 -32.03 6.43 50.40
CA ILE A 578 -31.45 5.15 50.03
C ILE A 578 -30.17 4.88 50.83
N ILE A 579 -29.26 5.86 50.92
CA ILE A 579 -28.04 5.74 51.70
C ILE A 579 -28.31 5.46 53.15
N ARG A 580 -29.27 6.17 53.78
CA ARG A 580 -29.73 5.96 55.13
C ARG A 580 -30.25 4.51 55.34
N THR A 581 -31.10 4.04 54.43
CA THR A 581 -31.62 2.67 54.48
C THR A 581 -30.50 1.63 54.35
N ASN A 582 -29.56 1.85 53.39
CA ASN A 582 -28.42 0.92 53.21
C ASN A 582 -27.44 0.96 54.39
N MET A 583 -27.33 2.10 55.09
CA MET A 583 -26.58 2.22 56.31
C MET A 583 -27.17 1.38 57.45
N ASP A 584 -28.52 1.31 57.55
CA ASP A 584 -29.18 0.46 58.52
C ASP A 584 -28.90 -1.04 58.33
N PHE A 585 -28.71 -1.47 57.09
CA PHE A 585 -28.26 -2.86 56.83
C PHE A 585 -26.83 -3.15 57.28
N MET A 586 -25.99 -2.14 57.42
CA MET A 586 -24.64 -2.32 57.99
C MET A 586 -24.69 -2.54 59.51
N ARG A 587 -25.80 -2.21 60.15
CA ARG A 587 -26.04 -2.39 61.60
C ARG A 587 -26.06 -3.85 62.00
N VAL A 588 -26.36 -4.76 61.07
CA VAL A 588 -26.42 -6.21 61.34
C VAL A 588 -25.01 -6.78 61.63
N LYS A 589 -23.95 -6.08 61.25
CA LYS A 589 -22.58 -6.46 61.54
C LYS A 589 -21.97 -5.85 62.79
N SER A 590 -22.61 -4.82 63.38
CA SER A 590 -22.13 -4.14 64.61
C SER A 590 -23.25 -4.06 65.63
N GLU A 591 -22.93 -4.42 66.90
CA GLU A 591 -23.91 -4.40 68.01
C GLU A 591 -24.52 -3.01 68.29
N LYS A 592 -23.83 -1.91 67.91
CA LYS A 592 -24.34 -0.54 67.97
C LYS A 592 -23.79 0.28 66.83
N LEU A 593 -24.64 0.75 65.93
CA LEU A 593 -24.29 1.75 64.91
C LEU A 593 -24.79 3.12 65.41
N GLN A 594 -23.96 3.87 66.01
CA GLN A 594 -24.32 5.16 66.62
C GLN A 594 -23.41 6.32 66.10
N VAL A 595 -22.11 6.05 65.98
CA VAL A 595 -21.11 7.03 65.50
C VAL A 595 -20.73 6.73 64.06
N VAL A 596 -21.10 7.63 63.14
CA VAL A 596 -20.82 7.53 61.72
C VAL A 596 -19.82 8.63 61.31
N MET A 597 -18.64 8.23 60.93
CA MET A 597 -17.58 9.14 60.51
C MET A 597 -17.52 9.26 59.01
N PHE A 598 -17.33 10.46 58.47
CA PHE A 598 -17.14 10.78 57.07
C PHE A 598 -15.70 11.15 56.81
N THR A 599 -15.13 10.55 55.78
CA THR A 599 -13.80 10.89 55.27
C THR A 599 -13.72 10.76 53.76
N SER A 600 -12.60 11.12 53.14
CA SER A 600 -12.36 10.99 51.71
C SER A 600 -10.85 10.90 51.40
N ALA A 601 -10.47 10.58 50.16
CA ALA A 601 -9.08 10.67 49.73
C ALA A 601 -8.62 12.13 49.58
N ASN A 602 -9.43 12.97 48.96
CA ASN A 602 -9.04 14.30 48.58
C ASN A 602 -9.96 15.37 49.16
N PRO A 603 -9.45 16.61 49.41
CA PRO A 603 -10.30 17.77 49.76
C PRO A 603 -11.33 18.01 48.62
N GLY A 604 -12.46 18.60 48.98
CA GLY A 604 -13.51 18.92 48.01
C GLY A 604 -14.29 17.68 47.48
N ALA A 605 -14.18 16.51 48.12
CA ALA A 605 -14.99 15.33 47.81
C ALA A 605 -16.48 15.53 48.18
N GLY A 606 -16.80 16.54 48.98
CA GLY A 606 -18.14 16.85 49.45
C GLY A 606 -18.51 16.13 50.75
N LYS A 607 -17.54 15.84 51.61
CA LYS A 607 -17.80 15.18 52.92
C LYS A 607 -18.83 15.96 53.74
N THR A 608 -18.59 17.27 53.96
CA THR A 608 -19.47 18.15 54.72
C THR A 608 -20.89 18.23 54.15
N PHE A 609 -21.00 18.26 52.80
CA PHE A 609 -22.29 18.19 52.10
C PHE A 609 -22.99 16.84 52.37
N VAL A 610 -22.23 15.72 52.30
CA VAL A 610 -22.80 14.37 52.48
C VAL A 610 -23.16 14.14 53.96
N SER A 611 -22.27 14.52 54.91
CA SER A 611 -22.50 14.38 56.33
C SER A 611 -23.69 15.20 56.85
N SER A 612 -23.81 16.49 56.42
CA SER A 612 -24.89 17.37 56.79
C SER A 612 -26.26 16.90 56.25
N ASN A 613 -26.29 16.52 54.98
CA ASN A 613 -27.52 16.06 54.34
C ASN A 613 -27.96 14.66 54.83
N LEU A 614 -27.00 13.78 55.17
CA LEU A 614 -27.35 12.49 55.76
C LEU A 614 -27.84 12.69 57.23
N ALA A 615 -27.19 13.55 58.00
CA ALA A 615 -27.62 13.90 59.36
C ALA A 615 -29.07 14.41 59.34
N MET A 616 -29.36 15.28 58.39
CA MET A 616 -30.72 15.79 58.13
C MET A 616 -31.70 14.68 57.77
N SER A 617 -31.30 13.80 56.82
CA SER A 617 -32.13 12.65 56.39
C SER A 617 -32.47 11.70 57.58
N ILE A 618 -31.54 11.54 58.52
CA ILE A 618 -31.76 10.69 59.72
C ILE A 618 -32.66 11.41 60.72
N ALA A 619 -32.45 12.74 60.95
CA ALA A 619 -33.24 13.54 61.86
C ALA A 619 -34.73 13.56 61.47
N GLN A 620 -35.05 13.55 60.19
CA GLN A 620 -36.41 13.44 59.65
C GLN A 620 -37.11 12.13 60.06
N THR A 621 -36.39 11.10 60.50
CA THR A 621 -36.98 9.86 61.03
C THR A 621 -37.24 9.89 62.52
N ASN A 622 -37.32 11.05 63.11
CA ASN A 622 -37.62 11.26 64.51
C ASN A 622 -36.50 10.80 65.46
N LYS A 623 -35.27 10.61 64.97
CA LYS A 623 -34.10 10.28 65.74
C LYS A 623 -33.38 11.53 66.20
N LYS A 624 -32.79 11.49 67.42
CA LYS A 624 -31.94 12.59 67.88
C LYS A 624 -30.58 12.43 67.23
N VAL A 625 -30.20 13.43 66.46
CA VAL A 625 -28.93 13.42 65.71
C VAL A 625 -28.07 14.60 66.11
N VAL A 626 -26.81 14.38 66.30
CA VAL A 626 -25.81 15.44 66.45
C VAL A 626 -24.79 15.33 65.31
N LEU A 627 -24.56 16.46 64.60
CA LEU A 627 -23.49 16.62 63.61
C LEU A 627 -22.31 17.31 64.28
N VAL A 628 -21.15 16.63 64.28
CA VAL A 628 -19.93 17.13 64.91
C VAL A 628 -18.88 17.46 63.85
N ASP A 629 -18.46 18.71 63.80
CA ASP A 629 -17.32 19.16 62.96
C ASP A 629 -16.00 18.84 63.65
N VAL A 630 -15.40 17.76 63.24
CA VAL A 630 -14.07 17.32 63.75
C VAL A 630 -12.95 17.79 62.81
N ASP A 631 -13.26 18.44 61.67
CA ASP A 631 -12.29 19.18 60.87
C ASP A 631 -11.92 20.51 61.59
N ILE A 632 -11.26 20.38 62.77
CA ILE A 632 -10.80 21.51 63.58
C ILE A 632 -9.67 22.29 62.91
N ARG A 633 -9.27 21.93 61.68
CA ARG A 633 -8.30 22.66 60.84
C ARG A 633 -8.96 23.69 59.94
N LYS A 634 -10.16 23.38 59.38
CA LYS A 634 -10.86 24.22 58.44
C LYS A 634 -12.23 24.72 58.88
N GLY A 635 -12.93 23.95 59.68
CA GLY A 635 -14.21 24.33 60.27
C GLY A 635 -15.32 24.68 59.25
N THR A 636 -15.58 23.75 58.34
CA THR A 636 -16.43 24.01 57.16
C THR A 636 -17.94 24.03 57.44
N LEU A 637 -18.42 23.43 58.55
CA LEU A 637 -19.81 23.37 58.93
C LEU A 637 -20.41 24.73 59.34
N SER A 638 -19.60 25.64 59.84
CA SER A 638 -20.03 27.01 60.20
C SER A 638 -20.57 27.82 59.00
N GLY A 639 -20.11 27.47 57.77
CA GLY A 639 -20.61 28.12 56.55
C GLY A 639 -21.97 27.61 56.06
N ILE A 640 -22.44 26.45 56.58
CA ILE A 640 -23.70 25.79 56.20
C ILE A 640 -24.84 26.22 57.12
N PHE A 641 -24.53 26.44 58.39
CA PHE A 641 -25.54 26.78 59.42
C PHE A 641 -25.31 28.24 59.86
N SER A 642 -26.07 29.14 59.24
CA SER A 642 -25.80 30.62 59.23
C SER A 642 -25.94 31.39 60.55
N ASN A 643 -26.48 30.82 61.65
CA ASN A 643 -26.85 31.57 62.84
C ASN A 643 -25.99 31.33 64.09
N SER A 644 -24.77 30.82 63.96
CA SER A 644 -24.05 30.31 65.15
C SER A 644 -22.65 30.96 65.38
N SER A 645 -22.39 32.12 64.89
CA SER A 645 -21.05 32.75 64.88
C SER A 645 -20.51 33.15 66.29
N ASN A 646 -21.25 32.92 67.37
CA ASN A 646 -20.81 33.34 68.71
C ASN A 646 -20.86 32.23 69.79
N ARG A 647 -20.89 30.92 69.35
CA ARG A 647 -20.91 29.82 70.35
C ARG A 647 -19.53 29.17 70.51
N MET A 648 -19.33 28.61 71.72
CA MET A 648 -18.16 27.79 71.98
C MET A 648 -18.23 26.53 71.06
N GLY A 649 -17.13 26.12 70.47
CA GLY A 649 -17.07 24.95 69.60
C GLY A 649 -16.29 23.77 70.22
N LEU A 650 -16.12 22.71 69.46
CA LEU A 650 -15.41 21.49 69.83
C LEU A 650 -14.02 21.79 70.44
N THR A 651 -13.27 22.69 69.85
CA THR A 651 -11.92 23.05 70.31
C THR A 651 -11.92 23.72 71.69
N HIS A 652 -12.98 24.45 72.06
CA HIS A 652 -13.11 25.03 73.38
C HIS A 652 -13.29 23.93 74.45
N TYR A 653 -14.10 22.91 74.14
CA TYR A 653 -14.29 21.76 75.01
C TYR A 653 -13.02 20.95 75.19
N LEU A 654 -12.37 20.66 74.08
CA LEU A 654 -11.16 19.81 74.01
C LEU A 654 -9.97 20.50 74.71
N SER A 655 -9.85 21.84 74.62
CA SER A 655 -8.83 22.62 75.26
C SER A 655 -9.10 22.94 76.74
N GLY A 656 -10.26 22.57 77.29
CA GLY A 656 -10.61 22.80 78.73
C GLY A 656 -11.25 24.18 78.94
N GLY A 657 -11.69 24.89 77.89
CA GLY A 657 -12.40 26.19 78.08
C GLY A 657 -13.82 26.03 78.59
N THR A 658 -14.44 24.85 78.54
CA THR A 658 -15.68 24.47 79.16
C THR A 658 -15.74 22.96 79.42
N ASP A 659 -16.46 22.54 80.45
CA ASP A 659 -16.79 21.15 80.76
C ASP A 659 -18.25 20.81 80.48
N LYS A 660 -19.08 21.81 80.17
CA LYS A 660 -20.49 21.60 79.86
C LYS A 660 -20.76 21.37 78.40
N LEU A 661 -21.41 20.24 78.10
CA LEU A 661 -21.81 19.89 76.73
C LEU A 661 -22.78 20.89 76.10
N ASP A 662 -23.68 21.44 76.90
CA ASP A 662 -24.68 22.42 76.46
C ASP A 662 -24.09 23.75 75.97
N ASP A 663 -22.86 24.07 76.33
CA ASP A 663 -22.18 25.29 75.89
C ASP A 663 -21.71 25.22 74.46
N ILE A 664 -21.40 24.00 73.96
CA ILE A 664 -20.86 23.73 72.63
C ILE A 664 -21.89 23.17 71.64
N VAL A 665 -23.04 22.67 72.17
CA VAL A 665 -24.14 22.17 71.33
C VAL A 665 -25.01 23.29 70.84
N GLY A 666 -25.02 23.51 69.51
CA GLY A 666 -25.93 24.40 68.80
C GLY A 666 -27.19 23.67 68.36
N ARG A 667 -28.34 24.16 68.76
CA ARG A 667 -29.59 23.72 68.16
C ARG A 667 -29.79 24.39 66.82
N SER A 668 -30.16 23.57 65.84
CA SER A 668 -30.62 24.12 64.57
C SER A 668 -31.99 24.79 64.78
N GLU A 669 -32.14 26.09 64.50
CA GLU A 669 -33.41 26.80 64.55
C GLU A 669 -34.40 26.27 63.49
N GLU A 670 -33.91 25.66 62.48
CA GLU A 670 -34.65 25.19 61.32
C GLU A 670 -35.09 23.71 61.45
N TYR A 671 -34.46 22.95 62.36
CA TYR A 671 -34.64 21.48 62.44
C TYR A 671 -34.55 20.98 63.89
N ASP A 672 -35.72 20.80 64.54
CA ASP A 672 -35.89 20.50 65.97
C ASP A 672 -35.12 19.27 66.50
N LYS A 673 -34.63 18.36 65.67
CA LYS A 673 -33.96 17.11 66.08
C LYS A 673 -32.52 16.96 65.59
N LEU A 674 -31.98 18.02 64.96
CA LEU A 674 -30.59 18.07 64.55
C LEU A 674 -29.84 19.10 65.36
N ASP A 675 -28.94 18.63 66.16
CA ASP A 675 -28.00 19.47 66.90
C ASP A 675 -26.65 19.50 66.18
N VAL A 676 -25.89 20.59 66.29
CA VAL A 676 -24.62 20.76 65.63
C VAL A 676 -23.53 21.19 66.60
N ILE A 677 -22.39 20.56 66.59
CA ILE A 677 -21.20 20.97 67.33
C ILE A 677 -20.18 21.47 66.26
N PHE A 678 -19.91 22.76 66.28
CA PHE A 678 -18.97 23.38 65.41
C PHE A 678 -17.53 23.12 65.84
N SER A 679 -16.56 23.12 64.91
CA SER A 679 -15.13 22.94 65.21
C SER A 679 -14.58 23.96 66.20
N GLY A 680 -15.06 25.21 66.18
CA GLY A 680 -14.47 26.32 66.95
C GLY A 680 -13.21 26.91 66.31
N PRO A 681 -12.46 27.75 67.03
CA PRO A 681 -11.22 28.31 66.50
C PRO A 681 -10.16 27.25 66.24
N VAL A 682 -9.35 27.50 65.24
CA VAL A 682 -8.28 26.56 64.86
C VAL A 682 -7.21 26.47 65.95
N PRO A 683 -6.98 25.30 66.55
CA PRO A 683 -5.96 25.15 67.61
C PRO A 683 -4.57 24.92 67.00
N PRO A 684 -3.50 25.20 67.75
CA PRO A 684 -2.11 24.96 67.30
C PRO A 684 -1.77 23.43 67.22
N ASN A 685 -2.48 22.57 67.96
CA ASN A 685 -2.23 21.16 68.09
C ASN A 685 -3.48 20.28 67.86
N PRO A 686 -4.01 20.24 66.63
CA PRO A 686 -5.28 19.57 66.34
C PRO A 686 -5.27 18.07 66.66
N ALA A 687 -4.22 17.34 66.29
CA ALA A 687 -4.13 15.89 66.46
C ALA A 687 -4.10 15.49 67.94
N GLU A 688 -3.38 16.27 68.80
CA GLU A 688 -3.27 15.98 70.23
C GLU A 688 -4.58 16.21 70.97
N LEU A 689 -5.32 17.24 70.56
CA LEU A 689 -6.66 17.50 71.08
C LEU A 689 -7.63 16.37 70.78
N LEU A 690 -7.58 15.83 69.59
CA LEU A 690 -8.40 14.71 69.16
C LEU A 690 -7.95 13.38 69.82
N LEU A 691 -6.69 13.25 70.25
CA LEU A 691 -6.20 12.12 71.01
C LEU A 691 -6.51 12.21 72.52
N SER A 692 -6.95 13.36 73.04
CA SER A 692 -7.16 13.60 74.41
C SER A 692 -8.31 12.76 74.98
N GLU A 693 -8.19 12.41 76.31
CA GLU A 693 -9.30 11.78 77.03
C GLU A 693 -10.58 12.59 77.08
N ARG A 694 -10.46 13.92 76.89
CA ARG A 694 -11.64 14.79 76.76
C ARG A 694 -12.48 14.46 75.57
N PHE A 695 -11.85 14.12 74.40
CA PHE A 695 -12.59 13.71 73.24
C PHE A 695 -13.37 12.38 73.47
N ASP A 696 -12.75 11.43 74.15
CA ASP A 696 -13.39 10.14 74.46
C ASP A 696 -14.56 10.33 75.48
N ARG A 697 -14.38 11.22 76.46
CA ARG A 697 -15.49 11.63 77.36
C ARG A 697 -16.64 12.30 76.62
N LEU A 698 -16.33 13.27 75.74
CA LEU A 698 -17.32 13.93 74.85
C LEU A 698 -18.12 12.87 74.06
N MET A 699 -17.46 11.94 73.41
CA MET A 699 -18.13 10.92 72.59
C MET A 699 -18.94 9.96 73.46
N THR A 700 -18.50 9.67 74.66
CA THR A 700 -19.26 8.87 75.63
C THR A 700 -20.54 9.58 76.10
N GLU A 701 -20.49 10.89 76.38
CA GLU A 701 -21.64 11.67 76.75
C GLU A 701 -22.63 11.87 75.62
N LEU A 702 -22.11 12.09 74.33
CA LEU A 702 -22.92 12.19 73.16
C LEU A 702 -23.66 10.89 72.84
N ARG A 703 -23.03 9.73 73.07
CA ARG A 703 -23.63 8.39 72.90
C ARG A 703 -24.81 8.13 73.89
N LYS A 704 -24.84 8.81 75.06
CA LYS A 704 -25.98 8.71 75.98
C LYS A 704 -27.16 9.58 75.58
N ARG A 705 -26.90 10.67 74.82
CA ARG A 705 -27.87 11.72 74.55
C ARG A 705 -28.52 11.62 73.18
N TYR A 706 -27.80 11.11 72.15
CA TYR A 706 -28.18 11.07 70.76
C TYR A 706 -28.30 9.63 70.25
N ASP A 707 -29.24 9.42 69.31
CA ASP A 707 -29.41 8.15 68.63
C ASP A 707 -28.29 7.97 67.58
N TYR A 708 -27.88 9.06 66.88
CA TYR A 708 -26.80 9.10 65.92
C TYR A 708 -25.86 10.28 66.14
N ILE A 709 -24.60 10.04 66.01
CA ILE A 709 -23.51 11.01 66.05
C ILE A 709 -22.84 11.00 64.69
N ILE A 710 -23.04 12.03 63.88
CA ILE A 710 -22.45 12.17 62.55
C ILE A 710 -21.20 13.00 62.70
N VAL A 711 -20.05 12.44 62.29
CA VAL A 711 -18.73 13.07 62.45
C VAL A 711 -18.21 13.49 61.06
N ASP A 712 -18.16 14.81 60.80
CA ASP A 712 -17.52 15.36 59.62
C ASP A 712 -16.00 15.48 59.93
N ASN A 713 -15.17 14.75 59.20
CA ASN A 713 -13.75 14.63 59.49
C ASN A 713 -12.93 15.06 58.26
N VAL A 714 -11.63 15.25 58.47
CA VAL A 714 -10.65 15.57 57.45
C VAL A 714 -10.45 14.40 56.44
N PRO A 715 -9.88 14.68 55.20
CA PRO A 715 -9.52 13.60 54.29
C PRO A 715 -8.46 12.65 54.90
N ALA A 716 -8.72 11.35 54.88
CA ALA A 716 -7.84 10.31 55.44
C ALA A 716 -6.48 10.20 54.73
N GLY A 717 -6.41 10.62 53.45
CA GLY A 717 -5.17 10.58 52.68
C GLY A 717 -4.19 11.73 52.96
N MET A 718 -4.60 12.73 53.78
CA MET A 718 -3.78 13.93 54.03
C MET A 718 -3.22 14.08 55.44
N VAL A 719 -3.94 13.60 56.46
CA VAL A 719 -3.58 13.80 57.87
C VAL A 719 -4.02 12.62 58.73
N ALA A 720 -3.27 12.37 59.79
CA ALA A 720 -3.54 11.30 60.75
C ALA A 720 -4.86 11.47 61.54
N ASP A 721 -5.45 12.67 61.52
CA ASP A 721 -6.64 12.98 62.32
C ASP A 721 -7.82 12.05 62.04
N ALA A 722 -7.99 11.64 60.76
CA ALA A 722 -9.02 10.69 60.39
C ALA A 722 -8.85 9.31 61.07
N SER A 723 -7.61 8.81 61.14
CA SER A 723 -7.29 7.56 61.83
C SER A 723 -7.46 7.69 63.35
N ILE A 724 -7.16 8.87 63.93
CA ILE A 724 -7.33 9.15 65.34
C ILE A 724 -8.82 9.10 65.70
N VAL A 725 -9.67 9.78 64.94
CA VAL A 725 -11.12 9.82 65.19
C VAL A 725 -11.78 8.46 64.94
N ASN A 726 -11.23 7.67 64.05
CA ASN A 726 -11.72 6.32 63.73
C ASN A 726 -11.85 5.39 64.96
N ARG A 727 -11.11 5.61 66.02
CA ARG A 727 -11.19 4.80 67.27
C ARG A 727 -12.57 4.84 67.95
N VAL A 728 -13.33 5.92 67.77
CA VAL A 728 -14.64 6.14 68.33
C VAL A 728 -15.77 5.89 67.33
N ALA A 729 -15.44 5.68 66.06
CA ALA A 729 -16.39 5.46 65.02
C ALA A 729 -16.93 3.99 64.99
N ASP A 730 -18.22 3.81 64.75
CA ASP A 730 -18.84 2.52 64.56
C ASP A 730 -18.94 2.18 63.08
N LEU A 731 -19.02 3.20 62.19
CA LEU A 731 -19.02 3.10 60.75
C LEU A 731 -18.23 4.24 60.14
N THR A 732 -17.42 3.96 59.15
CA THR A 732 -16.71 4.98 58.37
C THR A 732 -17.27 5.02 56.92
N ILE A 733 -17.80 6.17 56.51
CA ILE A 733 -18.27 6.40 55.17
C ILE A 733 -17.19 7.18 54.41
N PHE A 734 -16.64 6.51 53.39
CA PHE A 734 -15.66 7.13 52.51
C PHE A 734 -16.34 7.76 51.29
N VAL A 735 -16.17 9.05 51.14
CA VAL A 735 -16.82 9.84 50.08
C VAL A 735 -15.88 9.92 48.88
N VAL A 736 -16.26 9.31 47.79
CA VAL A 736 -15.62 9.41 46.48
C VAL A 736 -16.39 10.41 45.62
N ARG A 737 -15.72 11.39 45.07
CA ARG A 737 -16.36 12.37 44.17
C ARG A 737 -16.16 12.01 42.69
N SER A 738 -17.26 11.88 41.99
CA SER A 738 -17.26 11.60 40.56
C SER A 738 -16.54 12.70 39.77
N GLY A 739 -15.64 12.34 38.87
CA GLY A 739 -14.84 13.26 38.05
C GLY A 739 -13.67 13.95 38.78
N VAL A 740 -13.45 13.66 40.06
CA VAL A 740 -12.36 14.26 40.87
C VAL A 740 -11.31 13.24 41.29
N MET A 741 -11.75 12.12 41.88
CA MET A 741 -10.86 11.07 42.33
C MET A 741 -10.22 10.35 41.16
N ASP A 742 -8.90 10.12 41.22
CA ASP A 742 -8.19 9.35 40.22
C ASP A 742 -8.37 7.85 40.46
N ARG A 743 -8.58 7.06 39.42
CA ARG A 743 -8.73 5.58 39.50
C ARG A 743 -7.53 4.91 40.13
N ARG A 744 -6.34 5.50 39.96
CA ARG A 744 -5.08 4.99 40.55
C ARG A 744 -5.06 5.04 42.07
N GLN A 745 -5.95 5.81 42.71
CA GLN A 745 -6.12 5.84 44.16
C GLN A 745 -7.04 4.74 44.70
N LEU A 746 -7.80 4.05 43.83
CA LEU A 746 -8.72 2.99 44.25
C LEU A 746 -8.00 1.77 44.92
N PRO A 747 -6.86 1.30 44.40
CA PRO A 747 -6.12 0.19 45.08
C PRO A 747 -5.66 0.60 46.49
N GLU A 748 -5.30 1.85 46.73
CA GLU A 748 -4.93 2.33 48.04
C GLU A 748 -6.15 2.33 48.99
N LEU A 749 -7.31 2.73 48.49
CA LEU A 749 -8.56 2.68 49.22
C LEU A 749 -8.94 1.24 49.59
N GLU A 750 -8.77 0.28 48.67
CA GLU A 750 -8.99 -1.15 48.93
C GLU A 750 -7.99 -1.71 49.96
N ASN A 751 -6.76 -1.25 49.93
CA ASN A 751 -5.76 -1.64 50.92
C ASN A 751 -6.11 -1.13 52.34
N MET A 752 -6.59 0.14 52.46
CA MET A 752 -7.07 0.68 53.72
C MET A 752 -8.21 -0.15 54.30
N TYR A 753 -9.11 -0.63 53.46
CA TYR A 753 -10.20 -1.51 53.86
C TYR A 753 -9.73 -2.89 54.31
N ARG A 754 -8.86 -3.53 53.52
CA ARG A 754 -8.31 -4.88 53.83
C ARG A 754 -7.44 -4.90 55.09
N GLN A 755 -6.75 -3.81 55.37
CA GLN A 755 -5.91 -3.66 56.53
C GLN A 755 -6.69 -3.16 57.76
N GLU A 756 -8.01 -3.01 57.65
CA GLU A 756 -8.91 -2.52 58.68
C GLU A 756 -8.45 -1.20 59.30
N GLN A 757 -7.78 -0.34 58.50
CA GLN A 757 -7.30 0.98 58.97
C GLN A 757 -8.44 1.91 59.39
N LEU A 758 -9.63 1.70 58.84
CA LEU A 758 -10.86 2.42 59.16
C LEU A 758 -11.94 1.39 59.49
N ARG A 759 -12.66 1.58 60.61
CA ARG A 759 -13.68 0.65 61.12
C ARG A 759 -14.91 0.61 60.22
N ASN A 760 -15.37 -0.61 59.88
CA ASN A 760 -16.60 -0.85 59.15
C ASN A 760 -16.75 0.08 57.93
N MET A 761 -15.73 0.12 57.10
CA MET A 761 -15.66 1.06 55.98
C MET A 761 -16.74 0.80 54.93
N SER A 762 -17.37 1.86 54.42
CA SER A 762 -18.33 1.83 53.32
C SER A 762 -18.04 2.99 52.38
N VAL A 763 -18.48 2.92 51.12
CA VAL A 763 -18.22 3.94 50.11
C VAL A 763 -19.52 4.56 49.59
N ILE A 764 -19.46 5.86 49.36
CA ILE A 764 -20.50 6.65 48.65
C ILE A 764 -19.85 7.32 47.45
N LEU A 765 -20.52 7.28 46.29
CA LEU A 765 -20.10 8.06 45.10
C LEU A 765 -20.92 9.34 45.03
N ASN A 766 -20.28 10.48 45.26
CA ASN A 766 -20.90 11.81 45.29
C ASN A 766 -20.70 12.57 43.96
N GLY A 767 -21.72 13.34 43.57
CA GLY A 767 -21.66 14.25 42.39
C GLY A 767 -21.72 13.51 41.07
N VAL A 768 -22.42 12.41 41.02
CA VAL A 768 -22.65 11.65 39.76
C VAL A 768 -23.46 12.51 38.80
N PRO A 769 -23.02 12.70 37.55
CA PRO A 769 -23.81 13.45 36.58
C PRO A 769 -25.20 12.84 36.43
N SER A 770 -26.27 13.65 36.59
CA SER A 770 -27.60 13.22 36.23
C SER A 770 -27.64 13.10 34.71
N GLU A 771 -27.77 11.91 34.19
CA GLU A 771 -27.99 11.67 32.77
C GLU A 771 -29.29 12.38 32.37
N HIS A 772 -29.18 13.51 31.68
CA HIS A 772 -30.29 14.19 31.06
C HIS A 772 -30.83 13.33 29.95
N ARG A 773 -31.99 12.73 30.20
CA ARG A 773 -33.03 12.29 29.24
C ARG A 773 -32.56 12.13 27.78
N GLY A 774 -32.25 10.93 27.41
CA GLY A 774 -32.27 10.42 26.06
C GLY A 774 -32.74 8.99 26.15
N TYR A 775 -33.95 8.69 25.72
CA TYR A 775 -34.59 7.41 25.44
C TYR A 775 -34.02 6.17 26.13
N GLY A 776 -34.81 5.65 27.04
CA GLY A 776 -34.52 4.52 27.88
C GLY A 776 -34.21 3.21 27.15
N TYR A 777 -33.33 2.50 27.72
CA TYR A 777 -33.35 1.05 27.99
C TYR A 777 -32.30 0.83 29.08
N GLY A 778 -32.72 0.99 30.33
CA GLY A 778 -31.91 0.68 31.49
C GLY A 778 -32.07 -0.79 31.84
N TYR A 779 -31.08 -1.63 31.51
CA TYR A 779 -30.92 -2.91 32.19
C TYR A 779 -30.21 -2.65 33.53
N GLY A 780 -31.01 -2.40 34.55
CA GLY A 780 -30.61 -2.41 35.96
C GLY A 780 -31.03 -3.70 36.59
N TYR A 781 -30.16 -4.67 36.78
CA TYR A 781 -30.35 -5.74 37.73
C TYR A 781 -30.23 -5.16 39.14
N GLY A 782 -31.36 -4.88 39.76
CA GLY A 782 -31.47 -4.59 41.17
C GLY A 782 -32.65 -5.34 41.71
N TYR A 783 -32.40 -6.37 42.52
CA TYR A 783 -33.43 -7.00 43.33
C TYR A 783 -34.05 -5.96 44.25
N GLY A 784 -35.35 -5.68 44.08
CA GLY A 784 -36.08 -4.78 44.96
C GLY A 784 -37.56 -4.76 44.60
N TYR A 785 -38.37 -5.49 45.33
CA TYR A 785 -39.84 -5.42 45.26
C TYR A 785 -40.28 -3.99 45.58
N GLY A 786 -41.11 -3.39 44.69
CA GLY A 786 -41.72 -2.12 44.97
C GLY A 786 -42.82 -1.78 43.96
N TYR A 787 -44.06 -2.03 44.29
CA TYR A 787 -45.26 -1.55 43.63
C TYR A 787 -45.33 -0.02 43.68
N GLY A 788 -45.43 0.63 42.53
CA GLY A 788 -45.59 2.08 42.47
C GLY A 788 -46.41 2.51 41.25
N TYR A 789 -47.68 2.74 41.42
CA TYR A 789 -48.56 3.44 40.47
C TYR A 789 -48.16 4.90 40.37
N GLY A 790 -47.80 5.39 39.19
CA GLY A 790 -47.47 6.79 38.93
C GLY A 790 -48.39 7.38 37.88
N TYR A 791 -49.29 8.21 38.28
CA TYR A 791 -50.04 9.13 37.41
C TYR A 791 -49.11 10.30 37.01
N GLY A 792 -48.92 10.50 35.68
CA GLY A 792 -48.21 11.65 35.16
C GLY A 792 -49.12 12.85 35.00
N ASN A 793 -48.63 14.01 35.42
CA ASN A 793 -49.18 15.31 35.04
C ASN A 793 -48.30 15.98 34.03
N GLU A 794 -48.84 16.23 32.83
CA GLU A 794 -48.24 17.04 31.77
C GLU A 794 -48.15 18.50 32.19
N SER A 795 -46.94 19.07 32.15
CA SER A 795 -46.77 20.51 32.13
C SER A 795 -46.02 20.91 30.86
N HIS A 796 -46.73 21.60 29.98
CA HIS A 796 -46.22 22.28 28.82
C HIS A 796 -45.13 23.31 29.19
N GLY A 797 -43.89 23.07 28.73
CA GLY A 797 -42.77 24.00 28.85
C GLY A 797 -42.06 24.19 27.54
N ARG A 798 -42.29 25.32 26.92
CA ARG A 798 -41.78 25.92 25.68
C ARG A 798 -40.40 25.44 25.21
N LYS A 799 -40.37 24.81 24.04
CA LYS A 799 -39.20 24.73 23.16
C LYS A 799 -39.07 26.04 22.39
N HIS A 800 -38.18 26.94 22.79
CA HIS A 800 -37.66 27.99 21.90
C HIS A 800 -36.29 28.45 22.45
N GLY A 801 -35.22 28.31 21.65
CA GLY A 801 -33.94 28.88 22.04
C GLY A 801 -32.69 28.40 21.31
N ARG A 802 -32.72 27.29 20.57
CA ARG A 802 -31.50 26.79 19.89
C ARG A 802 -31.49 27.01 18.39
N TYR A 803 -32.60 27.18 17.72
CA TYR A 803 -32.68 27.45 16.28
C TYR A 803 -32.39 28.90 15.89
N GLU A 804 -32.64 29.84 16.76
CA GLU A 804 -32.38 31.26 16.46
C GLU A 804 -30.92 31.64 16.52
N ASN A 805 -30.10 30.97 17.32
CA ASN A 805 -28.65 31.21 17.39
C ASN A 805 -27.89 30.66 16.17
N LEU A 806 -28.38 29.58 15.56
CA LEU A 806 -27.82 29.06 14.31
C LEU A 806 -28.19 29.93 13.10
N LYS A 807 -29.39 30.49 13.08
CA LYS A 807 -29.82 31.43 12.03
C LYS A 807 -29.04 32.75 12.06
N LYS A 808 -28.67 33.23 13.28
CA LYS A 808 -27.82 34.40 13.45
C LYS A 808 -26.35 34.17 13.10
N LEU A 809 -25.83 32.95 13.26
CA LEU A 809 -24.47 32.57 12.84
C LEU A 809 -24.36 32.45 11.32
N PHE A 810 -25.36 31.83 10.67
CA PHE A 810 -25.39 31.69 9.21
C PHE A 810 -25.65 33.02 8.49
N SER A 811 -26.44 33.93 9.06
CA SER A 811 -26.68 35.26 8.47
C SER A 811 -25.45 36.19 8.61
N ARG A 812 -24.52 35.93 9.56
CA ARG A 812 -23.24 36.68 9.64
C ARG A 812 -22.20 36.15 8.66
N LEU A 813 -22.22 34.87 8.32
CA LEU A 813 -21.30 34.27 7.32
C LEU A 813 -21.67 34.62 5.87
N LEU A 814 -22.95 34.91 5.59
CA LEU A 814 -23.43 35.30 4.26
C LEU A 814 -23.38 36.82 3.97
N LYS A 815 -22.93 37.64 4.93
CA LYS A 815 -22.75 39.10 4.75
C LYS A 815 -21.29 39.52 4.49
N HIS A 816 -20.37 38.55 4.44
CA HIS A 816 -18.96 38.80 4.15
C HIS A 816 -18.41 37.87 3.04
N SER A 817 -19.24 37.52 2.07
CA SER A 817 -18.80 36.96 0.80
C SER A 817 -19.26 37.80 -0.38
#